data_7cbd32eff10a99af57acd9e808874815
#
_entry.id   7cbd32eff10a99af57acd9e808874815
#
_cell.length_a   1.000
_cell.length_b   1.000
_cell.length_c   1.000
_cell.angle_alpha   90.00
_cell.angle_beta   90.00
_cell.angle_gamma   90.00
#
_symmetry.space_group_name_H-M   'P 1'
#
loop_
_entity.id
_entity.type
_entity.pdbx_description
1 polymer ?
#
loop_
_entity_poly.entity_id
_entity_poly.type
_entity_poly.pdbx_seq_one_letter_code
_entity_poly.pdbx_strand_id
1 'polypeptide(L)'
;MSRELFSQIIGPLNKGVNQQADSFVLPGFAKVLENGNCDLVEGLKKRLGSVPVKRIDTLTKNAGGLTLTNPIKWDEAWVFVYNRSSTERFVLLAVDDSRTVSRTGNITSGSAVVASVSSMTDLYVGAGVTGTGIPDGTKILDIDTATSRVTLDKNATATTTGVTLTVESSYTFITGVSNIEPLSGVLPTVVPAEQTFANITSSNLGYLRGSGRARDRFRATSFQDYVFITNIQKQIDYDSTETLTRYNISEISSAYVPTRAQIWVKLVDYDTEYSVHITLDNGDEISGHYLTPSLTNAAGDANVVSSADIAARIVSFTNTITGSTSIGSSTITSVTATDIVQVHGGERITGTGIPANTFIGTVDTTALTFTLVNEAGTAVNATANGSTTLTIGHGLDQVDVHNELNFEVQDSQILITCANANRYIKSILAADARGNTLMSGFSNQITNITELPSFSWEGYTVLVAPDGATDQSSYYLKFNAENTTTNGDFARGVWEESAGWGTRGQYDKTTMPHAFVHYRNDNGLTRFTFQPFSGTAYTDGSTSIDIPGWINRLAGDADEMPGPSFVENTINDIVFFKNRLGFVSGENVILSEAGAYYNFWQQSALQVVDSDPIDLTAVSNDVAVLNYALQQQDELILFSNENQFRLYSGDNVTFSPETASVGRISSITMESDVRPEQVGPQVIFPVKEGDFTGLHTFITTDRTVGINLGQTAVITETVPKYIPKNIDSLAVSRTDQYLVALSRDDNDALYVYQFFWEASGGSLTNRQNAWHKWTFPNKQIHWCDFIEGTLFKLVEYDNSGTAEYYLEGINASRPPQNPNQLFLLDRQLSSSITTDIGAVTFSYDAGTNKTTVTLPYRTVNTSQFAVIKSDASDATEPEKRWIVANNIAAGVTSFVCDSLGDFSNSSWVFGE
;
A
#
# COMPACT_ATOMS: atom_id res chain seq x y z
N MET A 1 69.39 -18.52 43.95
CA MET A 1 68.66 -17.54 43.15
C MET A 1 67.18 -17.82 43.32
N SER A 2 66.50 -16.98 44.12
CA SER A 2 65.00 -17.05 44.26
C SER A 2 64.41 -16.59 42.93
N ARG A 3 63.69 -17.45 42.28
CA ARG A 3 62.81 -17.02 41.16
C ARG A 3 61.77 -16.11 41.77
N GLU A 4 61.84 -14.81 41.46
CA GLU A 4 60.69 -13.93 41.70
C GLU A 4 59.54 -14.42 40.88
N LEU A 5 58.46 -14.77 41.56
CA LEU A 5 57.13 -15.06 40.91
C LEU A 5 56.53 -13.73 40.49
N PHE A 6 56.58 -13.49 39.23
CA PHE A 6 55.79 -12.39 38.64
C PHE A 6 54.30 -12.78 38.65
N SER A 7 53.50 -12.08 39.41
CA SER A 7 52.01 -12.17 39.29
C SER A 7 51.53 -10.97 38.52
N GLN A 8 50.84 -11.21 37.44
CA GLN A 8 50.14 -10.18 36.65
C GLN A 8 48.64 -10.33 36.90
N ILE A 9 48.01 -9.29 37.41
CA ILE A 9 46.56 -9.25 37.50
C ILE A 9 46.03 -8.85 36.11
N ILE A 10 45.29 -9.78 35.50
CA ILE A 10 44.50 -9.47 34.29
C ILE A 10 43.25 -8.81 34.76
N GLY A 11 43.00 -7.57 34.36
CA GLY A 11 41.74 -6.86 34.64
C GLY A 11 40.51 -7.52 33.99
N PRO A 12 39.30 -7.12 34.33
CA PRO A 12 38.11 -7.72 33.77
C PRO A 12 38.07 -7.54 32.24
N LEU A 13 37.94 -8.67 31.51
CA LEU A 13 37.84 -8.71 30.06
C LEU A 13 36.38 -8.42 29.64
N ASN A 14 35.93 -7.21 29.80
CA ASN A 14 34.53 -6.79 29.56
C ASN A 14 34.35 -5.78 28.44
N LYS A 15 35.42 -5.46 27.72
CA LYS A 15 35.39 -4.52 26.58
C LYS A 15 35.34 -5.20 25.22
N GLY A 16 35.31 -6.52 25.17
CA GLY A 16 35.22 -7.28 23.90
C GLY A 16 36.52 -7.33 23.13
N VAL A 17 36.42 -7.50 21.82
CA VAL A 17 37.55 -7.63 20.88
C VAL A 17 38.02 -6.24 20.43
N ASN A 18 39.36 -6.11 20.25
CA ASN A 18 39.98 -4.95 19.63
C ASN A 18 41.02 -5.42 18.61
N GLN A 19 40.89 -4.98 17.38
CA GLN A 19 41.81 -5.29 16.25
C GLN A 19 42.84 -4.19 15.99
N GLN A 20 42.79 -3.09 16.74
CA GLN A 20 43.81 -2.03 16.62
C GLN A 20 45.20 -2.51 17.03
N ALA A 21 46.22 -1.75 16.64
CA ALA A 21 47.59 -2.05 17.01
C ALA A 21 47.76 -2.03 18.53
N ASP A 22 48.65 -2.89 19.06
CA ASP A 22 48.80 -3.11 20.49
C ASP A 22 49.11 -1.84 21.30
N SER A 23 49.72 -0.84 20.69
CA SER A 23 49.98 0.48 21.29
C SER A 23 48.73 1.30 21.59
N PHE A 24 47.62 0.97 20.94
CA PHE A 24 46.34 1.67 21.11
C PHE A 24 45.29 0.86 21.91
N VAL A 25 45.63 -0.42 22.23
CA VAL A 25 44.69 -1.27 22.95
C VAL A 25 44.70 -0.95 24.44
N LEU A 26 43.59 -0.48 24.97
CA LEU A 26 43.39 -0.23 26.38
C LEU A 26 43.19 -1.54 27.15
N PRO A 27 43.47 -1.60 28.47
CA PRO A 27 43.19 -2.74 29.31
C PRO A 27 41.71 -3.13 29.29
N GLY A 28 41.43 -4.42 29.29
CA GLY A 28 40.07 -4.96 29.30
C GLY A 28 39.57 -5.46 27.93
N PHE A 29 40.35 -5.26 26.86
CA PHE A 29 40.09 -5.85 25.54
C PHE A 29 40.76 -7.20 25.37
N ALA A 30 40.18 -8.03 24.51
CA ALA A 30 40.74 -9.29 24.04
C ALA A 30 41.14 -9.17 22.55
N LYS A 31 42.08 -10.00 22.07
CA LYS A 31 42.37 -10.13 20.64
C LYS A 31 41.37 -11.02 19.93
N VAL A 32 40.90 -12.07 20.60
CA VAL A 32 39.88 -13.01 20.14
C VAL A 32 38.95 -13.30 21.31
N LEU A 33 37.67 -13.27 21.05
CA LEU A 33 36.63 -13.60 22.01
C LEU A 33 35.52 -14.34 21.31
N GLU A 34 35.46 -15.64 21.49
CA GLU A 34 34.47 -16.53 20.90
C GLU A 34 33.64 -17.19 21.98
N ASN A 35 32.32 -17.29 21.74
CA ASN A 35 31.35 -17.93 22.63
C ASN A 35 31.32 -17.36 24.07
N GLY A 36 31.76 -16.12 24.24
CA GLY A 36 31.72 -15.40 25.48
C GLY A 36 30.73 -14.25 25.50
N ASN A 37 30.35 -13.81 26.68
CA ASN A 37 29.58 -12.61 26.94
C ASN A 37 30.37 -11.70 27.89
N CYS A 38 30.36 -10.42 27.60
CA CYS A 38 31.01 -9.38 28.40
C CYS A 38 30.01 -8.77 29.39
N ASP A 39 29.88 -9.39 30.56
CA ASP A 39 28.99 -8.86 31.61
C ASP A 39 29.71 -7.76 32.41
N LEU A 40 28.97 -6.67 32.71
CA LEU A 40 29.52 -5.54 33.47
C LEU A 40 29.79 -5.88 34.96
N VAL A 41 28.99 -6.80 35.51
CA VAL A 41 29.01 -7.14 36.93
C VAL A 41 29.96 -8.33 37.17
N GLU A 42 29.86 -9.36 36.31
CA GLU A 42 30.51 -10.66 36.51
C GLU A 42 31.71 -10.86 35.59
N GLY A 43 31.98 -9.91 34.70
CA GLY A 43 33.09 -9.99 33.75
C GLY A 43 32.79 -10.92 32.58
N LEU A 44 33.83 -11.61 32.08
CA LEU A 44 33.71 -12.52 30.94
C LEU A 44 33.07 -13.85 31.35
N LYS A 45 31.98 -14.21 30.67
CA LYS A 45 31.28 -15.48 30.82
C LYS A 45 31.16 -16.21 29.51
N LYS A 46 30.94 -17.52 29.54
CA LYS A 46 30.51 -18.27 28.37
C LYS A 46 29.03 -17.93 28.08
N ARG A 47 28.68 -17.81 26.79
CA ARG A 47 27.28 -17.65 26.38
C ARG A 47 26.44 -18.87 26.78
N LEU A 48 25.14 -18.67 26.93
CA LEU A 48 24.20 -19.76 27.10
C LEU A 48 24.06 -20.58 25.81
N GLY A 49 23.68 -21.84 25.96
CA GLY A 49 23.48 -22.73 24.83
C GLY A 49 22.15 -22.46 24.11
N SER A 50 22.07 -22.96 22.88
CA SER A 50 20.84 -22.90 22.13
C SER A 50 19.88 -24.04 22.49
N VAL A 51 18.56 -23.79 22.31
CA VAL A 51 17.49 -24.76 22.55
C VAL A 51 16.65 -24.85 21.28
N PRO A 52 16.48 -26.06 20.70
CA PRO A 52 15.60 -26.22 19.55
C PRO A 52 14.12 -26.10 19.99
N VAL A 53 13.40 -25.18 19.34
CA VAL A 53 12.01 -24.86 19.68
C VAL A 53 11.04 -25.58 18.75
N LYS A 54 11.29 -25.49 17.45
CA LYS A 54 10.41 -26.07 16.42
C LYS A 54 11.20 -26.54 15.21
N ARG A 55 10.82 -27.68 14.63
CA ARG A 55 11.30 -28.09 13.32
C ARG A 55 10.44 -27.40 12.23
N ILE A 56 11.05 -26.53 11.43
CA ILE A 56 10.34 -25.64 10.51
C ILE A 56 9.98 -26.35 9.19
N ASP A 57 10.85 -27.20 8.68
CA ASP A 57 10.62 -27.91 7.40
C ASP A 57 9.47 -28.92 7.46
N THR A 58 8.95 -29.21 8.65
CA THR A 58 7.76 -30.05 8.85
C THR A 58 6.46 -29.27 8.96
N LEU A 59 6.51 -27.92 8.94
CA LEU A 59 5.31 -27.10 9.07
C LEU A 59 4.31 -27.38 7.93
N THR A 60 3.05 -27.53 8.33
CA THR A 60 1.94 -27.74 7.39
C THR A 60 1.69 -26.43 6.64
N LYS A 61 1.55 -26.54 5.32
CA LYS A 61 1.31 -25.40 4.43
C LYS A 61 -0.15 -25.41 4.04
N ASN A 62 -0.85 -24.37 4.44
CA ASN A 62 -2.25 -24.21 4.05
C ASN A 62 -2.34 -23.10 3.01
N ALA A 63 -2.06 -23.44 1.78
CA ALA A 63 -2.16 -22.54 0.64
C ALA A 63 -3.28 -23.01 -0.28
N GLY A 64 -4.54 -22.74 0.09
CA GLY A 64 -5.69 -22.81 -0.81
C GLY A 64 -5.79 -24.04 -1.73
N GLY A 65 -5.43 -25.23 -1.26
CA GLY A 65 -5.49 -26.48 -2.03
C GLY A 65 -4.31 -26.73 -2.98
N LEU A 66 -3.26 -25.90 -2.94
CA LEU A 66 -2.05 -26.15 -3.71
C LEU A 66 -1.24 -27.29 -3.08
N THR A 67 -1.06 -28.36 -3.81
CA THR A 67 -0.17 -29.46 -3.40
C THR A 67 1.27 -29.07 -3.74
N LEU A 68 2.13 -29.04 -2.75
CA LEU A 68 3.53 -28.77 -2.92
C LEU A 68 4.32 -30.06 -3.05
N THR A 69 4.91 -30.23 -4.22
CA THR A 69 5.76 -31.40 -4.52
C THR A 69 7.23 -31.04 -4.69
N ASN A 70 7.53 -29.74 -4.76
CA ASN A 70 8.88 -29.23 -5.04
C ASN A 70 9.63 -28.87 -3.76
N PRO A 71 10.95 -28.89 -3.77
CA PRO A 71 11.75 -28.42 -2.65
C PRO A 71 11.39 -26.98 -2.29
N ILE A 72 11.37 -26.70 -0.99
CA ILE A 72 11.10 -25.36 -0.45
C ILE A 72 12.43 -24.76 -0.03
N LYS A 73 12.59 -23.49 -0.35
CA LYS A 73 13.77 -22.69 -0.01
C LYS A 73 13.66 -22.09 1.37
N TRP A 74 13.83 -22.91 2.41
CA TRP A 74 13.78 -22.45 3.79
C TRP A 74 14.94 -21.54 4.14
N ASP A 75 16.10 -21.72 3.50
CA ASP A 75 17.31 -20.90 3.60
C ASP A 75 17.11 -19.47 3.09
N GLU A 76 16.15 -19.25 2.19
CA GLU A 76 15.80 -17.94 1.63
C GLU A 76 14.54 -17.33 2.27
N ALA A 77 14.04 -17.92 3.34
CA ALA A 77 12.77 -17.50 3.97
C ALA A 77 12.79 -16.04 4.43
N TRP A 78 11.72 -15.32 4.14
CA TRP A 78 11.39 -14.10 4.85
C TRP A 78 10.75 -14.47 6.19
N VAL A 79 11.21 -13.83 7.25
CA VAL A 79 10.75 -14.10 8.61
C VAL A 79 10.37 -12.79 9.29
N PHE A 80 9.24 -12.78 9.96
CA PHE A 80 8.74 -11.63 10.67
C PHE A 80 8.21 -12.03 12.06
N VAL A 81 8.65 -11.31 13.08
CA VAL A 81 8.16 -11.50 14.45
C VAL A 81 6.96 -10.59 14.68
N TYR A 82 5.81 -11.21 14.91
CA TYR A 82 4.59 -10.49 15.26
C TYR A 82 4.33 -10.64 16.76
N ASN A 83 4.53 -9.57 17.49
CA ASN A 83 4.33 -9.51 18.93
C ASN A 83 3.05 -8.72 19.22
N ARG A 84 1.91 -9.43 19.35
CA ARG A 84 0.60 -8.83 19.59
C ARG A 84 0.40 -8.48 21.07
N SER A 85 0.83 -9.37 21.96
CA SER A 85 0.73 -9.20 23.40
C SER A 85 1.79 -10.04 24.12
N SER A 86 1.90 -9.88 25.44
CA SER A 86 2.80 -10.71 26.26
C SER A 86 2.54 -12.21 26.19
N THR A 87 1.37 -12.63 25.73
CA THR A 87 0.97 -14.04 25.64
C THR A 87 0.71 -14.51 24.21
N GLU A 88 0.72 -13.60 23.22
CA GLU A 88 0.46 -13.90 21.82
C GLU A 88 1.61 -13.39 20.96
N ARG A 89 2.58 -14.25 20.70
CA ARG A 89 3.76 -13.99 19.89
C ARG A 89 3.88 -15.02 18.79
N PHE A 90 4.19 -14.58 17.61
CA PHE A 90 4.21 -15.40 16.41
C PHE A 90 5.49 -15.15 15.61
N VAL A 91 5.99 -16.20 14.98
CA VAL A 91 6.99 -16.11 13.94
C VAL A 91 6.32 -16.48 12.63
N LEU A 92 6.13 -15.52 11.75
CA LEU A 92 5.56 -15.69 10.43
C LEU A 92 6.67 -15.91 9.42
N LEU A 93 6.46 -16.84 8.48
CA LEU A 93 7.42 -17.16 7.45
C LEU A 93 6.76 -17.11 6.07
N ALA A 94 7.46 -16.49 5.11
CA ALA A 94 7.14 -16.60 3.69
C ALA A 94 8.28 -17.34 2.99
N VAL A 95 7.97 -18.43 2.30
CA VAL A 95 8.95 -19.32 1.68
C VAL A 95 8.57 -19.66 0.25
N ASP A 96 9.56 -19.74 -0.62
CA ASP A 96 9.37 -20.09 -2.02
C ASP A 96 9.52 -21.59 -2.26
N ASP A 97 8.77 -22.12 -3.22
CA ASP A 97 9.05 -23.43 -3.81
C ASP A 97 9.94 -23.28 -5.05
N SER A 98 10.73 -24.28 -5.36
CA SER A 98 11.63 -24.29 -6.53
C SER A 98 10.92 -24.79 -7.79
N ARG A 99 9.86 -24.13 -8.21
CA ARG A 99 9.02 -24.56 -9.33
C ARG A 99 9.41 -23.83 -10.62
N THR A 100 9.48 -24.62 -11.74
CA THR A 100 9.55 -24.09 -13.09
C THR A 100 8.45 -24.70 -13.95
N VAL A 101 8.02 -23.98 -14.98
CA VAL A 101 7.10 -24.48 -16.00
C VAL A 101 7.73 -24.41 -17.38
N SER A 102 7.44 -25.41 -18.22
CA SER A 102 7.86 -25.40 -19.61
C SER A 102 6.77 -24.79 -20.47
N ARG A 103 7.13 -23.84 -21.32
CA ARG A 103 6.23 -23.21 -22.30
C ARG A 103 6.91 -23.24 -23.67
N THR A 104 6.11 -23.19 -24.72
CA THR A 104 6.63 -22.98 -26.07
C THR A 104 6.20 -21.62 -26.58
N GLY A 105 7.04 -20.95 -27.35
CA GLY A 105 6.73 -19.65 -27.91
C GLY A 105 7.60 -19.34 -29.14
N ASN A 106 7.26 -18.26 -29.83
CA ASN A 106 7.99 -17.81 -31.02
C ASN A 106 8.83 -16.59 -30.64
N ILE A 107 10.13 -16.69 -30.91
CA ILE A 107 11.08 -15.60 -30.68
C ILE A 107 11.62 -15.06 -32.00
N THR A 108 11.97 -13.78 -32.02
CA THR A 108 12.59 -13.11 -33.16
C THR A 108 13.85 -12.39 -32.67
N SER A 109 14.96 -12.61 -33.36
CA SER A 109 16.24 -11.98 -33.05
C SER A 109 16.10 -10.44 -33.03
N GLY A 110 16.59 -9.81 -31.96
CA GLY A 110 16.48 -8.37 -31.74
C GLY A 110 15.12 -7.91 -31.17
N SER A 111 14.17 -8.81 -30.94
CA SER A 111 12.88 -8.50 -30.30
C SER A 111 12.83 -9.03 -28.87
N ALA A 112 12.24 -8.23 -27.98
CA ALA A 112 11.93 -8.63 -26.61
C ALA A 112 10.60 -9.41 -26.49
N VAL A 113 9.80 -9.47 -27.55
CA VAL A 113 8.47 -10.09 -27.52
C VAL A 113 8.55 -11.57 -27.91
N VAL A 114 8.03 -12.43 -27.04
CA VAL A 114 7.74 -13.83 -27.31
C VAL A 114 6.26 -13.95 -27.67
N ALA A 115 5.97 -14.36 -28.88
CA ALA A 115 4.61 -14.51 -29.38
C ALA A 115 4.12 -15.96 -29.32
N SER A 116 2.80 -16.16 -29.35
CA SER A 116 2.16 -17.47 -29.39
C SER A 116 2.62 -18.39 -28.26
N VAL A 117 2.69 -17.85 -27.05
CA VAL A 117 3.05 -18.63 -25.87
C VAL A 117 1.95 -19.67 -25.59
N SER A 118 2.35 -20.93 -25.40
CA SER A 118 1.43 -22.08 -25.31
C SER A 118 0.45 -22.03 -24.13
N SER A 119 0.81 -21.35 -23.05
CA SER A 119 -0.06 -21.10 -21.90
C SER A 119 0.51 -19.96 -21.08
N MET A 120 -0.38 -19.08 -20.60
CA MET A 120 -0.04 -17.98 -19.67
C MET A 120 -0.19 -18.39 -18.20
N THR A 121 -0.75 -19.56 -17.92
CA THR A 121 -0.93 -20.04 -16.54
C THR A 121 0.42 -20.15 -15.83
N ASP A 122 0.48 -19.69 -14.58
CA ASP A 122 1.66 -19.71 -13.72
C ASP A 122 2.84 -18.83 -14.20
N LEU A 123 2.63 -17.95 -15.16
CA LEU A 123 3.59 -16.90 -15.50
C LEU A 123 3.33 -15.66 -14.65
N TYR A 124 4.40 -14.91 -14.31
CA TYR A 124 4.30 -13.65 -13.61
C TYR A 124 5.41 -12.69 -14.04
N VAL A 125 5.16 -11.40 -13.92
CA VAL A 125 6.16 -10.35 -14.21
C VAL A 125 7.30 -10.45 -13.23
N GLY A 126 8.54 -10.41 -13.73
CA GLY A 126 9.76 -10.62 -12.95
C GLY A 126 10.26 -12.07 -12.94
N ALA A 127 9.49 -13.05 -13.43
CA ALA A 127 9.91 -14.45 -13.53
C ALA A 127 11.13 -14.62 -14.45
N GLY A 128 12.10 -15.39 -14.00
CA GLY A 128 13.25 -15.77 -14.81
C GLY A 128 12.87 -16.66 -16.00
N VAL A 129 13.42 -16.40 -17.17
CA VAL A 129 13.18 -17.17 -18.40
C VAL A 129 14.48 -17.64 -18.98
N THR A 130 14.56 -18.94 -19.27
CA THR A 130 15.71 -19.55 -19.97
C THR A 130 15.21 -20.36 -21.18
N GLY A 131 16.04 -20.45 -22.19
CA GLY A 131 15.73 -21.19 -23.43
C GLY A 131 16.72 -20.89 -24.52
N THR A 132 16.69 -21.71 -25.61
CA THR A 132 17.57 -21.48 -26.76
C THR A 132 17.23 -20.14 -27.43
N GLY A 133 18.23 -19.26 -27.52
CA GLY A 133 18.05 -17.91 -28.08
C GLY A 133 17.52 -16.87 -27.08
N ILE A 134 17.41 -17.21 -25.81
CA ILE A 134 17.12 -16.27 -24.70
C ILE A 134 18.42 -16.01 -23.94
N PRO A 135 18.84 -14.75 -23.75
CA PRO A 135 20.02 -14.40 -22.98
C PRO A 135 19.92 -14.82 -21.50
N ASP A 136 21.05 -15.10 -20.87
CA ASP A 136 21.08 -15.44 -19.44
C ASP A 136 20.58 -14.30 -18.57
N GLY A 137 19.85 -14.66 -17.51
CA GLY A 137 19.26 -13.71 -16.56
C GLY A 137 18.14 -12.86 -17.17
N THR A 138 17.48 -13.34 -18.24
CA THR A 138 16.30 -12.70 -18.82
C THR A 138 15.10 -12.89 -17.91
N LYS A 139 14.28 -11.83 -17.77
CA LYS A 139 13.04 -11.83 -16.98
C LYS A 139 11.84 -11.41 -17.82
N ILE A 140 10.65 -11.81 -17.37
CA ILE A 140 9.39 -11.32 -17.92
C ILE A 140 9.17 -9.88 -17.47
N LEU A 141 8.97 -8.98 -18.42
CA LEU A 141 8.65 -7.58 -18.18
C LEU A 141 7.14 -7.32 -18.21
N ASP A 142 6.40 -8.01 -19.12
CA ASP A 142 4.97 -7.83 -19.28
C ASP A 142 4.32 -9.11 -19.83
N ILE A 143 3.03 -9.32 -19.54
CA ILE A 143 2.23 -10.48 -19.92
C ILE A 143 0.91 -10.02 -20.53
N ASP A 144 0.76 -10.18 -21.85
CA ASP A 144 -0.48 -9.95 -22.56
C ASP A 144 -1.23 -11.28 -22.77
N THR A 145 -2.20 -11.53 -21.92
CA THR A 145 -3.01 -12.75 -21.97
C THR A 145 -3.97 -12.77 -23.17
N ALA A 146 -4.40 -11.60 -23.66
CA ALA A 146 -5.35 -11.49 -24.77
C ALA A 146 -4.71 -11.90 -26.10
N THR A 147 -3.44 -11.59 -26.32
CA THR A 147 -2.72 -11.94 -27.54
C THR A 147 -1.73 -13.10 -27.36
N SER A 148 -1.69 -13.73 -26.20
CA SER A 148 -0.74 -14.80 -25.83
C SER A 148 0.71 -14.41 -26.08
N ARG A 149 1.10 -13.20 -25.59
CA ARG A 149 2.44 -12.65 -25.72
C ARG A 149 3.06 -12.38 -24.36
N VAL A 150 4.37 -12.53 -24.31
CA VAL A 150 5.20 -12.17 -23.15
C VAL A 150 6.30 -11.23 -23.63
N THR A 151 6.46 -10.10 -22.97
CA THR A 151 7.56 -9.17 -23.21
C THR A 151 8.68 -9.45 -22.20
N LEU A 152 9.90 -9.57 -22.69
CA LEU A 152 11.10 -9.83 -21.90
C LEU A 152 11.87 -8.54 -21.66
N ASP A 153 12.69 -8.49 -20.61
CA ASP A 153 13.59 -7.37 -20.32
C ASP A 153 14.82 -7.33 -21.24
N LYS A 154 15.08 -8.44 -22.00
CA LYS A 154 16.17 -8.57 -22.94
C LYS A 154 15.69 -9.09 -24.28
N ASN A 155 16.33 -8.62 -25.35
CA ASN A 155 16.01 -9.07 -26.71
C ASN A 155 16.51 -10.50 -26.97
N ALA A 156 15.71 -11.31 -27.65
CA ALA A 156 16.11 -12.63 -28.11
C ALA A 156 17.28 -12.54 -29.09
N THR A 157 18.17 -13.52 -29.05
CA THR A 157 19.36 -13.60 -29.89
C THR A 157 19.18 -14.46 -31.15
N ALA A 158 18.05 -15.16 -31.26
CA ALA A 158 17.71 -16.02 -32.39
C ALA A 158 16.27 -15.82 -32.84
N THR A 159 15.98 -16.18 -34.11
CA THR A 159 14.62 -16.27 -34.64
C THR A 159 14.26 -17.75 -34.75
N THR A 160 13.28 -18.19 -33.93
CA THR A 160 12.85 -19.59 -33.86
C THR A 160 11.38 -19.65 -33.49
N THR A 161 10.63 -20.54 -34.17
CA THR A 161 9.23 -20.83 -33.80
C THR A 161 9.14 -22.06 -32.91
N GLY A 162 8.24 -22.00 -31.92
CA GLY A 162 8.03 -23.13 -31.02
C GLY A 162 9.23 -23.43 -30.11
N VAL A 163 10.06 -22.42 -29.77
CA VAL A 163 11.16 -22.62 -28.82
C VAL A 163 10.64 -23.00 -27.44
N THR A 164 11.26 -23.97 -26.82
CA THR A 164 10.97 -24.33 -25.44
C THR A 164 11.60 -23.33 -24.50
N LEU A 165 10.75 -22.71 -23.69
CA LEU A 165 11.11 -21.77 -22.64
C LEU A 165 10.91 -22.46 -21.29
N THR A 166 11.90 -22.44 -20.43
CA THR A 166 11.74 -22.80 -19.01
C THR A 166 11.57 -21.51 -18.23
N VAL A 167 10.40 -21.36 -17.64
CA VAL A 167 10.02 -20.15 -16.92
C VAL A 167 9.90 -20.47 -15.44
N GLU A 168 10.47 -19.61 -14.59
CA GLU A 168 10.27 -19.67 -13.15
C GLU A 168 8.78 -19.49 -12.82
N SER A 169 8.25 -20.40 -12.01
CA SER A 169 6.83 -20.44 -11.65
C SER A 169 6.63 -20.68 -10.17
N SER A 170 7.63 -20.35 -9.39
CA SER A 170 7.61 -20.54 -7.94
C SER A 170 6.44 -19.80 -7.28
N TYR A 171 5.84 -20.44 -6.29
CA TYR A 171 4.86 -19.82 -5.40
C TYR A 171 5.51 -19.47 -4.08
N THR A 172 5.14 -18.34 -3.52
CA THR A 172 5.51 -18.01 -2.16
C THR A 172 4.41 -18.49 -1.21
N PHE A 173 4.80 -19.25 -0.21
CA PHE A 173 3.90 -19.81 0.80
C PHE A 173 4.06 -19.11 2.11
N ILE A 174 2.94 -19.07 2.84
CA ILE A 174 2.88 -18.50 4.16
C ILE A 174 2.69 -19.62 5.17
N THR A 175 3.52 -19.64 6.20
CA THR A 175 3.43 -20.54 7.34
C THR A 175 3.90 -19.80 8.60
N GLY A 176 3.95 -20.46 9.75
CA GLY A 176 4.44 -19.82 10.95
C GLY A 176 4.26 -20.66 12.21
N VAL A 177 4.76 -20.12 13.29
CA VAL A 177 4.68 -20.71 14.64
C VAL A 177 4.06 -19.69 15.58
N SER A 178 3.15 -20.14 16.45
CA SER A 178 2.43 -19.29 17.38
C SER A 178 2.86 -19.47 18.82
N ASN A 179 2.43 -18.49 19.63
CA ASN A 179 2.60 -18.50 21.08
C ASN A 179 4.04 -18.79 21.51
N ILE A 180 5.00 -18.31 20.72
CA ILE A 180 6.42 -18.43 21.04
C ILE A 180 6.68 -17.70 22.34
N GLU A 181 7.21 -18.42 23.33
CA GLU A 181 7.56 -17.81 24.62
C GLU A 181 9.06 -17.60 24.71
N PRO A 182 9.50 -16.51 25.34
CA PRO A 182 10.90 -16.33 25.70
C PRO A 182 11.36 -17.48 26.61
N LEU A 183 12.61 -17.88 26.45
CA LEU A 183 13.20 -18.92 27.29
C LEU A 183 13.35 -18.42 28.73
N SER A 184 12.65 -19.01 29.64
CA SER A 184 12.77 -18.72 31.08
C SER A 184 13.85 -19.60 31.70
N GLY A 185 15.06 -19.08 31.77
CA GLY A 185 16.21 -19.89 32.20
C GLY A 185 16.89 -20.57 31.02
N VAL A 186 17.42 -21.78 31.24
CA VAL A 186 18.24 -22.50 30.26
C VAL A 186 17.41 -23.40 29.33
N LEU A 187 16.28 -23.88 29.81
CA LEU A 187 15.42 -24.85 29.12
C LEU A 187 13.99 -24.32 28.98
N PRO A 188 13.33 -24.47 27.81
CA PRO A 188 11.93 -24.12 27.67
C PRO A 188 11.07 -25.11 28.45
N THR A 189 10.00 -24.63 29.04
CA THR A 189 9.04 -25.47 29.77
C THR A 189 7.96 -26.04 28.85
N VAL A 190 7.53 -25.28 27.89
CA VAL A 190 6.52 -25.69 26.89
C VAL A 190 6.85 -25.03 25.56
N VAL A 191 6.69 -25.80 24.48
CA VAL A 191 6.77 -25.27 23.10
C VAL A 191 5.38 -25.25 22.51
N PRO A 192 4.95 -24.10 21.95
CA PRO A 192 3.61 -23.94 21.41
C PRO A 192 3.35 -24.78 20.15
N ALA A 193 2.08 -25.05 19.89
CA ALA A 193 1.65 -25.71 18.69
C ALA A 193 1.74 -24.79 17.46
N GLU A 194 1.86 -25.40 16.29
CA GLU A 194 1.82 -24.70 14.99
C GLU A 194 0.49 -24.01 14.78
N GLN A 195 0.53 -22.78 14.25
CA GLN A 195 -0.66 -22.07 13.82
C GLN A 195 -1.17 -22.57 12.47
N THR A 196 -2.48 -22.62 12.34
CA THR A 196 -3.15 -22.97 11.11
C THR A 196 -3.54 -21.70 10.37
N PHE A 197 -3.04 -21.53 9.16
CA PHE A 197 -3.51 -20.48 8.26
C PHE A 197 -4.85 -20.90 7.65
N ALA A 198 -5.81 -19.99 7.65
CA ALA A 198 -7.09 -20.18 6.97
C ALA A 198 -6.89 -20.21 5.44
N ASN A 199 -7.88 -20.67 4.72
CA ASN A 199 -7.84 -20.81 3.26
C ASN A 199 -7.32 -19.55 2.59
N ILE A 200 -6.11 -19.62 2.06
CA ILE A 200 -5.47 -18.57 1.28
C ILE A 200 -5.64 -18.94 -0.18
N THR A 201 -6.32 -18.10 -0.94
CA THR A 201 -6.55 -18.34 -2.35
C THR A 201 -5.28 -18.15 -3.17
N SER A 202 -5.17 -18.83 -4.31
CA SER A 202 -4.05 -18.66 -5.24
C SER A 202 -3.95 -17.22 -5.77
N SER A 203 -5.06 -16.51 -5.91
CA SER A 203 -5.09 -15.10 -6.30
C SER A 203 -4.41 -14.21 -5.25
N ASN A 204 -4.69 -14.42 -3.97
CA ASN A 204 -4.04 -13.65 -2.90
C ASN A 204 -2.54 -13.95 -2.81
N LEU A 205 -2.14 -15.20 -3.02
CA LEU A 205 -0.72 -15.57 -3.12
C LEU A 205 -0.01 -14.95 -4.32
N GLY A 206 -0.75 -14.55 -5.36
CA GLY A 206 -0.19 -13.87 -6.54
C GLY A 206 0.55 -12.58 -6.18
N TYR A 207 0.12 -11.87 -5.13
CA TYR A 207 0.80 -10.69 -4.63
C TYR A 207 2.22 -10.98 -4.11
N LEU A 208 2.43 -12.15 -3.53
CA LEU A 208 3.71 -12.53 -2.93
C LEU A 208 4.76 -13.00 -3.96
N ARG A 209 4.34 -13.29 -5.18
CA ARG A 209 5.25 -13.76 -6.23
C ARG A 209 6.28 -12.70 -6.60
N GLY A 210 7.47 -13.15 -6.93
CA GLY A 210 8.55 -12.29 -7.42
C GLY A 210 9.82 -13.10 -7.69
N SER A 211 10.85 -12.43 -8.14
CA SER A 211 12.17 -13.02 -8.42
C SER A 211 13.12 -12.85 -7.24
N GLY A 212 14.15 -13.71 -7.17
CA GLY A 212 15.13 -13.67 -6.09
C GLY A 212 14.63 -14.31 -4.79
N ARG A 213 15.29 -13.99 -3.67
CA ARG A 213 14.99 -14.58 -2.37
C ARG A 213 13.74 -13.94 -1.74
N ALA A 214 12.90 -14.73 -1.08
CA ALA A 214 11.72 -14.23 -0.38
C ALA A 214 12.06 -13.14 0.65
N ARG A 215 13.17 -13.31 1.40
CA ARG A 215 13.61 -12.33 2.41
C ARG A 215 13.93 -10.96 1.86
N ASP A 216 14.33 -10.84 0.59
CA ASP A 216 14.69 -9.55 -0.01
C ASP A 216 13.46 -8.81 -0.54
N ARG A 217 12.34 -9.52 -0.79
CA ARG A 217 11.15 -8.97 -1.45
C ARG A 217 10.15 -8.31 -0.52
N PHE A 218 10.11 -8.71 0.74
CA PHE A 218 9.05 -8.29 1.64
C PHE A 218 9.53 -7.30 2.69
N ARG A 219 8.66 -6.33 2.97
CA ARG A 219 8.75 -5.46 4.13
C ARG A 219 7.43 -5.52 4.88
N ALA A 220 7.47 -5.45 6.18
CA ALA A 220 6.28 -5.56 7.00
C ALA A 220 6.33 -4.64 8.22
N THR A 221 5.14 -4.23 8.64
CA THR A 221 4.90 -3.58 9.91
C THR A 221 3.61 -4.09 10.52
N SER A 222 3.53 -4.13 11.84
CA SER A 222 2.34 -4.60 12.53
C SER A 222 1.57 -3.45 13.17
N PHE A 223 0.26 -3.52 13.06
CA PHE A 223 -0.64 -2.60 13.74
C PHE A 223 -1.93 -3.34 14.13
N GLN A 224 -2.23 -3.37 15.44
CA GLN A 224 -3.37 -4.13 15.99
C GLN A 224 -3.35 -5.61 15.56
N ASP A 225 -4.41 -6.09 14.93
CA ASP A 225 -4.57 -7.46 14.45
C ASP A 225 -4.06 -7.68 13.02
N TYR A 226 -3.41 -6.67 12.44
CA TYR A 226 -2.90 -6.71 11.07
C TYR A 226 -1.37 -6.68 11.05
N VAL A 227 -0.79 -7.52 10.22
CA VAL A 227 0.60 -7.39 9.77
C VAL A 227 0.55 -6.94 8.32
N PHE A 228 0.80 -5.66 8.08
CA PHE A 228 0.90 -5.11 6.74
C PHE A 228 2.16 -5.63 6.07
N ILE A 229 2.03 -6.11 4.85
CA ILE A 229 3.15 -6.58 4.07
C ILE A 229 3.16 -5.91 2.70
N THR A 230 4.31 -5.41 2.30
CA THR A 230 4.56 -4.97 0.93
C THR A 230 5.55 -5.87 0.22
N ASN A 231 5.31 -6.09 -1.07
CA ASN A 231 6.24 -6.70 -1.99
C ASN A 231 6.92 -5.58 -2.79
N ILE A 232 8.21 -5.33 -2.52
CA ILE A 232 8.96 -4.23 -3.14
C ILE A 232 9.17 -4.37 -4.66
N GLN A 233 8.77 -5.50 -5.25
CA GLN A 233 8.81 -5.73 -6.70
C GLN A 233 7.45 -5.51 -7.36
N LYS A 234 6.39 -5.23 -6.58
CA LYS A 234 5.05 -5.04 -7.09
C LYS A 234 4.79 -3.56 -7.33
N GLN A 235 4.60 -3.19 -8.59
CA GLN A 235 4.17 -1.85 -8.97
C GLN A 235 2.71 -1.65 -8.59
N ILE A 236 2.39 -0.49 -8.08
CA ILE A 236 1.02 -0.11 -7.69
C ILE A 236 0.34 0.53 -8.89
N ASP A 237 -0.87 0.09 -9.20
CA ASP A 237 -1.64 0.58 -10.34
C ASP A 237 -3.04 1.04 -9.91
N TYR A 238 -3.67 1.83 -10.75
CA TYR A 238 -5.11 2.08 -10.66
C TYR A 238 -5.90 0.88 -11.16
N ASP A 239 -7.10 0.70 -10.61
CA ASP A 239 -8.02 -0.34 -11.08
C ASP A 239 -8.43 -0.08 -12.52
N SER A 240 -7.99 -0.95 -13.43
CA SER A 240 -8.30 -0.84 -14.86
C SER A 240 -9.78 -1.12 -15.15
N THR A 241 -10.50 -1.71 -14.21
CA THR A 241 -11.93 -2.02 -14.33
C THR A 241 -12.80 -0.95 -13.71
N GLU A 242 -12.20 0.11 -13.14
CA GLU A 242 -12.92 1.24 -12.59
C GLU A 242 -13.87 1.82 -13.63
N THR A 243 -15.16 1.74 -13.33
CA THR A 243 -16.18 2.40 -14.16
C THR A 243 -16.21 3.87 -13.80
N LEU A 244 -15.61 4.68 -14.67
CA LEU A 244 -15.62 6.12 -14.52
C LEU A 244 -17.06 6.61 -14.69
N THR A 245 -17.67 7.03 -13.59
CA THR A 245 -19.09 7.44 -13.57
C THR A 245 -19.25 8.74 -14.34
N ARG A 246 -20.13 8.74 -15.35
CA ARG A 246 -20.32 9.84 -16.31
C ARG A 246 -21.80 10.11 -16.50
N TYR A 247 -22.39 10.72 -15.49
CA TYR A 247 -23.85 10.86 -15.48
C TYR A 247 -24.43 11.83 -16.49
N ASN A 248 -23.80 12.92 -16.70
CA ASN A 248 -24.22 14.01 -17.57
C ASN A 248 -23.40 14.06 -18.87
N ILE A 249 -22.67 13.02 -19.18
CA ILE A 249 -21.69 13.02 -20.27
C ILE A 249 -21.84 11.75 -21.10
N SER A 250 -21.88 11.87 -22.43
CA SER A 250 -21.78 10.74 -23.34
C SER A 250 -20.38 10.73 -23.99
N GLU A 251 -19.80 9.57 -24.14
CA GLU A 251 -18.58 9.41 -24.96
C GLU A 251 -18.92 9.55 -26.46
N ILE A 252 -18.53 10.69 -27.00
CA ILE A 252 -18.43 10.88 -28.43
C ILE A 252 -16.95 11.02 -28.75
N SER A 253 -16.22 9.97 -28.89
CA SER A 253 -14.75 9.95 -28.86
C SER A 253 -14.16 10.01 -27.44
N SER A 254 -12.90 10.27 -27.26
CA SER A 254 -12.22 10.33 -25.95
C SER A 254 -12.51 11.57 -25.11
N ALA A 255 -13.39 12.47 -25.56
CA ALA A 255 -13.71 13.72 -24.87
C ALA A 255 -14.98 13.60 -24.01
N TYR A 256 -15.01 14.30 -22.88
CA TYR A 256 -16.19 14.43 -22.04
C TYR A 256 -17.11 15.51 -22.56
N VAL A 257 -18.34 15.14 -22.95
CA VAL A 257 -19.28 16.06 -23.54
C VAL A 257 -20.64 16.00 -22.84
N PRO A 258 -21.24 17.15 -22.47
CA PRO A 258 -22.49 17.18 -21.71
C PRO A 258 -23.69 16.84 -22.56
N THR A 259 -24.48 15.85 -22.16
CA THR A 259 -25.77 15.46 -22.79
C THR A 259 -26.95 15.97 -22.04
N ARG A 260 -26.78 16.66 -20.92
CA ARG A 260 -27.79 17.21 -20.05
C ARG A 260 -27.49 18.65 -19.70
N ALA A 261 -28.54 19.40 -19.45
CA ALA A 261 -28.46 20.75 -18.91
C ALA A 261 -29.70 21.02 -18.04
N GLN A 262 -29.54 21.97 -17.16
CA GLN A 262 -30.62 22.38 -16.27
C GLN A 262 -30.74 23.89 -16.24
N ILE A 263 -31.97 24.38 -16.22
CA ILE A 263 -32.26 25.78 -16.06
C ILE A 263 -33.10 25.93 -14.79
N TRP A 264 -32.78 26.92 -14.01
CA TRP A 264 -33.48 27.23 -12.78
C TRP A 264 -33.97 28.68 -12.77
N VAL A 265 -35.29 28.87 -12.75
CA VAL A 265 -35.95 30.18 -12.54
C VAL A 265 -35.96 30.46 -11.04
N LYS A 266 -35.07 31.33 -10.59
CA LYS A 266 -34.84 31.66 -9.17
C LYS A 266 -35.88 32.61 -8.62
N LEU A 267 -36.14 33.66 -9.39
CA LEU A 267 -37.00 34.76 -9.00
C LEU A 267 -37.92 35.15 -10.14
N VAL A 268 -39.02 35.82 -9.79
CA VAL A 268 -40.02 36.29 -10.72
C VAL A 268 -40.03 37.81 -10.74
N ASP A 269 -40.10 38.41 -11.94
CA ASP A 269 -40.38 39.81 -12.12
C ASP A 269 -41.39 40.03 -13.25
N TYR A 270 -42.08 41.16 -13.23
CA TYR A 270 -43.04 41.55 -14.21
C TYR A 270 -42.39 42.40 -15.30
N ASP A 271 -43.02 42.49 -16.49
CA ASP A 271 -42.48 43.23 -17.66
C ASP A 271 -41.01 42.84 -17.91
N THR A 272 -40.68 41.55 -17.75
CA THR A 272 -39.30 41.04 -17.85
C THR A 272 -39.27 39.88 -18.82
N GLU A 273 -38.32 39.92 -19.72
CA GLU A 273 -38.05 38.85 -20.66
C GLU A 273 -37.06 37.84 -20.03
N TYR A 274 -37.44 36.57 -20.11
CA TYR A 274 -36.62 35.39 -19.76
C TYR A 274 -36.29 34.67 -21.05
N SER A 275 -35.04 34.46 -21.35
CA SER A 275 -34.58 33.82 -22.58
C SER A 275 -33.54 32.74 -22.32
N VAL A 276 -33.60 31.70 -23.10
CA VAL A 276 -32.66 30.57 -23.08
C VAL A 276 -32.13 30.34 -24.47
N HIS A 277 -30.82 30.24 -24.59
CA HIS A 277 -30.12 29.96 -25.82
C HIS A 277 -29.26 28.76 -25.67
N ILE A 278 -29.46 27.72 -26.47
CA ILE A 278 -28.72 26.43 -26.44
C ILE A 278 -28.05 26.26 -27.78
N THR A 279 -26.74 25.99 -27.76
CA THR A 279 -25.99 25.61 -28.94
C THR A 279 -25.59 24.16 -28.85
N LEU A 280 -25.84 23.36 -29.84
CA LEU A 280 -25.42 21.97 -29.96
C LEU A 280 -24.07 21.83 -30.65
N ASP A 281 -23.48 20.63 -30.59
CA ASP A 281 -22.20 20.29 -31.18
C ASP A 281 -22.13 20.47 -32.69
N ASN A 282 -23.25 20.30 -33.39
CA ASN A 282 -23.38 20.48 -34.83
C ASN A 282 -23.53 21.96 -35.26
N GLY A 283 -23.67 22.85 -34.28
CA GLY A 283 -23.86 24.28 -34.50
C GLY A 283 -25.33 24.70 -34.58
N ASP A 284 -26.26 23.81 -34.35
CA ASP A 284 -27.69 24.16 -34.26
C ASP A 284 -27.94 25.00 -33.01
N GLU A 285 -28.71 26.06 -33.17
CA GLU A 285 -29.07 26.99 -32.10
C GLU A 285 -30.56 26.92 -31.82
N ILE A 286 -30.92 26.70 -30.59
CA ILE A 286 -32.29 26.57 -30.09
C ILE A 286 -32.49 27.68 -29.06
N SER A 287 -33.39 28.65 -29.36
CA SER A 287 -33.62 29.82 -28.50
C SER A 287 -35.10 29.93 -28.15
N GLY A 288 -35.43 29.81 -26.87
CA GLY A 288 -36.77 30.07 -26.37
C GLY A 288 -36.79 31.31 -25.48
N HIS A 289 -37.92 32.04 -25.52
CA HIS A 289 -38.09 33.20 -24.66
C HIS A 289 -39.53 33.38 -24.21
N TYR A 290 -39.69 34.08 -23.09
CA TYR A 290 -40.99 34.45 -22.55
C TYR A 290 -40.93 35.81 -21.88
N LEU A 291 -41.81 36.76 -22.31
CA LEU A 291 -42.01 38.04 -21.67
C LEU A 291 -43.16 37.94 -20.65
N THR A 292 -42.85 38.20 -19.39
CA THR A 292 -43.86 38.20 -18.32
C THR A 292 -44.82 39.41 -18.50
N PRO A 293 -46.12 39.23 -18.11
CA PRO A 293 -47.07 40.32 -18.21
C PRO A 293 -46.75 41.47 -17.26
N SER A 294 -47.34 42.65 -17.53
CA SER A 294 -47.32 43.77 -16.59
C SER A 294 -47.93 43.34 -15.24
N LEU A 295 -47.57 44.03 -14.16
CA LEU A 295 -48.07 43.79 -12.81
C LEU A 295 -49.60 43.79 -12.74
N THR A 296 -50.28 44.62 -13.54
CA THR A 296 -51.70 44.66 -13.63
C THR A 296 -52.18 44.47 -15.08
N ASN A 297 -53.35 43.79 -15.27
CA ASN A 297 -53.94 43.63 -16.56
C ASN A 297 -54.71 44.91 -16.98
N ALA A 298 -55.26 44.93 -18.22
CA ALA A 298 -55.96 46.06 -18.74
C ALA A 298 -57.26 46.43 -17.94
N ALA A 299 -57.78 45.49 -17.14
CA ALA A 299 -58.91 45.71 -16.24
C ALA A 299 -58.49 46.27 -14.88
N GLY A 300 -57.24 46.37 -14.59
CA GLY A 300 -56.66 46.79 -13.30
C GLY A 300 -56.47 45.70 -12.26
N ASP A 301 -56.71 44.44 -12.58
CA ASP A 301 -56.49 43.31 -11.69
C ASP A 301 -55.02 42.95 -11.68
N ALA A 302 -54.52 42.50 -10.53
CA ALA A 302 -53.13 42.02 -10.42
C ALA A 302 -52.92 40.73 -11.24
N ASN A 303 -51.89 40.71 -12.09
CA ASN A 303 -51.40 39.48 -12.72
C ASN A 303 -50.64 38.63 -11.70
N VAL A 304 -50.81 37.32 -11.80
CA VAL A 304 -50.07 36.38 -10.98
C VAL A 304 -49.07 35.64 -11.90
N VAL A 305 -47.83 35.67 -11.54
CA VAL A 305 -46.79 34.96 -12.26
C VAL A 305 -45.95 34.16 -11.24
N SER A 306 -45.69 32.91 -11.54
CA SER A 306 -44.86 32.06 -10.71
C SER A 306 -43.58 31.61 -11.46
N SER A 307 -42.56 31.21 -10.75
CA SER A 307 -41.36 30.66 -11.37
C SER A 307 -41.64 29.38 -12.18
N ALA A 308 -42.62 28.58 -11.73
CA ALA A 308 -43.06 27.40 -12.45
C ALA A 308 -43.79 27.74 -13.75
N ASP A 309 -44.64 28.80 -13.76
CA ASP A 309 -45.28 29.30 -14.97
C ASP A 309 -44.28 29.83 -15.99
N ILE A 310 -43.24 30.53 -15.51
CA ILE A 310 -42.17 31.03 -16.38
C ILE A 310 -41.40 29.86 -16.99
N ALA A 311 -41.01 28.87 -16.19
CA ALA A 311 -40.30 27.67 -16.67
C ALA A 311 -41.14 26.92 -17.73
N ALA A 312 -42.40 26.68 -17.47
CA ALA A 312 -43.30 26.02 -18.43
C ALA A 312 -43.49 26.82 -19.73
N ARG A 313 -43.55 28.14 -19.66
CA ARG A 313 -43.70 29.00 -20.86
C ARG A 313 -42.41 29.14 -21.67
N ILE A 314 -41.26 29.19 -21.04
CA ILE A 314 -39.96 29.12 -21.73
C ILE A 314 -39.88 27.85 -22.60
N VAL A 315 -40.47 26.75 -22.17
CA VAL A 315 -40.50 25.51 -22.95
C VAL A 315 -41.55 25.55 -24.05
N SER A 316 -42.81 25.95 -23.76
CA SER A 316 -43.94 25.68 -24.65
C SER A 316 -44.79 26.91 -25.00
N PHE A 317 -44.25 28.12 -24.88
CA PHE A 317 -45.00 29.34 -25.13
C PHE A 317 -45.25 29.57 -26.62
N THR A 318 -46.51 29.82 -26.95
CA THR A 318 -46.90 30.26 -28.27
C THR A 318 -47.77 31.54 -28.17
N ASN A 319 -47.62 32.43 -29.12
CA ASN A 319 -48.42 33.63 -29.24
C ASN A 319 -49.15 33.64 -30.57
N THR A 320 -50.25 34.37 -30.63
CA THR A 320 -51.05 34.55 -31.88
C THR A 320 -51.04 36.00 -32.27
N ILE A 321 -50.72 36.28 -33.53
CA ILE A 321 -50.75 37.58 -34.10
C ILE A 321 -51.68 37.57 -35.35
N THR A 322 -52.10 38.71 -35.80
CA THR A 322 -52.80 38.84 -37.10
C THR A 322 -51.84 39.47 -38.13
N GLY A 323 -51.71 38.81 -39.27
CA GLY A 323 -50.92 39.28 -40.39
C GLY A 323 -51.56 38.96 -41.72
N SER A 324 -51.13 39.61 -42.77
CA SER A 324 -51.62 39.37 -44.14
C SER A 324 -50.58 38.60 -44.94
N THR A 325 -51.01 37.47 -45.49
CA THR A 325 -50.28 36.66 -46.44
C THR A 325 -50.60 36.95 -47.86
N SER A 326 -49.59 36.85 -48.76
CA SER A 326 -49.79 36.95 -50.22
C SER A 326 -49.10 35.78 -50.91
N ILE A 327 -49.83 35.10 -51.82
CA ILE A 327 -49.26 33.95 -52.55
C ILE A 327 -48.03 34.43 -53.34
N GLY A 328 -46.93 33.66 -53.19
CA GLY A 328 -45.65 33.92 -53.85
C GLY A 328 -44.82 35.00 -53.18
N SER A 329 -45.25 35.57 -52.07
CA SER A 329 -44.49 36.49 -51.21
C SER A 329 -43.98 35.80 -49.98
N SER A 330 -42.76 36.06 -49.62
CA SER A 330 -42.19 35.65 -48.37
C SER A 330 -42.34 36.70 -47.26
N THR A 331 -43.05 37.80 -47.52
CA THR A 331 -43.20 38.89 -46.55
C THR A 331 -44.62 38.86 -45.99
N ILE A 332 -44.78 38.87 -44.71
CA ILE A 332 -45.97 39.05 -43.94
C ILE A 332 -46.16 40.57 -43.71
N THR A 333 -47.36 41.08 -43.99
CA THR A 333 -47.65 42.50 -43.87
C THR A 333 -48.89 42.70 -42.95
N SER A 334 -49.20 43.98 -42.66
CA SER A 334 -50.36 44.35 -41.83
C SER A 334 -50.29 43.76 -40.40
N VAL A 335 -49.11 43.61 -39.84
CA VAL A 335 -48.93 43.26 -38.46
C VAL A 335 -49.18 44.51 -37.60
N THR A 336 -49.74 44.35 -36.39
CA THR A 336 -49.94 45.54 -35.54
C THR A 336 -48.63 45.98 -34.91
N ALA A 337 -48.54 47.25 -34.50
CA ALA A 337 -47.36 47.74 -33.80
C ALA A 337 -47.14 47.04 -32.44
N THR A 338 -48.18 46.52 -31.81
CA THR A 338 -48.17 45.80 -30.58
C THR A 338 -47.69 44.39 -30.79
N ASP A 339 -48.01 43.75 -31.89
CA ASP A 339 -47.66 42.37 -32.19
C ASP A 339 -46.21 42.26 -32.74
N ILE A 340 -45.76 43.21 -33.58
CA ILE A 340 -44.44 43.16 -34.25
C ILE A 340 -43.32 43.19 -33.29
N VAL A 341 -43.46 43.82 -32.14
CA VAL A 341 -42.41 43.88 -31.08
C VAL A 341 -42.20 42.55 -30.36
N GLN A 342 -43.13 41.64 -30.52
CA GLN A 342 -43.07 40.28 -29.95
C GLN A 342 -42.60 39.23 -30.96
N VAL A 343 -42.24 39.65 -32.18
CA VAL A 343 -41.83 38.80 -33.27
C VAL A 343 -40.31 38.86 -33.42
N HIS A 344 -39.63 37.71 -33.29
CA HIS A 344 -38.19 37.63 -33.42
C HIS A 344 -37.77 36.72 -34.57
N GLY A 345 -36.63 37.01 -35.18
CA GLY A 345 -36.05 36.15 -36.21
C GLY A 345 -35.65 34.77 -35.65
N GLY A 346 -35.89 33.73 -36.43
CA GLY A 346 -35.58 32.35 -36.02
C GLY A 346 -36.75 31.61 -35.36
N GLU A 347 -37.84 32.30 -35.01
CA GLU A 347 -39.04 31.68 -34.39
C GLU A 347 -39.85 30.93 -35.43
N ARG A 348 -40.45 29.79 -34.98
CA ARG A 348 -41.34 29.00 -35.81
C ARG A 348 -42.69 29.73 -36.00
N ILE A 349 -43.18 29.70 -37.20
CA ILE A 349 -44.48 30.30 -37.51
C ILE A 349 -45.39 29.30 -38.23
N THR A 350 -46.67 29.27 -37.82
CA THR A 350 -47.71 28.43 -38.41
C THR A 350 -48.97 29.24 -38.63
N GLY A 351 -49.79 28.82 -39.57
CA GLY A 351 -51.01 29.49 -39.88
C GLY A 351 -51.53 29.17 -41.28
N THR A 352 -52.75 29.62 -41.60
CA THR A 352 -53.33 29.38 -42.94
C THR A 352 -52.46 30.08 -43.99
N GLY A 353 -51.93 29.33 -44.96
CA GLY A 353 -51.12 29.87 -46.06
C GLY A 353 -49.62 29.93 -45.72
N ILE A 354 -49.20 29.44 -44.51
CA ILE A 354 -47.80 29.30 -44.15
C ILE A 354 -47.38 27.82 -44.38
N PRO A 355 -46.34 27.57 -45.20
CA PRO A 355 -45.84 26.20 -45.37
C PRO A 355 -45.30 25.59 -44.05
N ALA A 356 -45.28 24.26 -44.00
CA ALA A 356 -44.72 23.57 -42.85
C ALA A 356 -43.20 23.90 -42.69
N ASN A 357 -42.69 23.85 -41.47
CA ASN A 357 -41.29 24.18 -41.11
C ASN A 357 -40.82 25.56 -41.65
N THR A 358 -41.67 26.55 -41.43
CA THR A 358 -41.40 27.95 -41.75
C THR A 358 -41.02 28.73 -40.50
N PHE A 359 -40.04 29.57 -40.62
CA PHE A 359 -39.51 30.41 -39.55
C PHE A 359 -39.59 31.88 -39.96
N ILE A 360 -39.49 32.73 -38.96
CA ILE A 360 -39.42 34.17 -39.15
C ILE A 360 -37.96 34.54 -39.53
N GLY A 361 -37.83 35.24 -40.65
CA GLY A 361 -36.52 35.77 -41.06
C GLY A 361 -36.27 37.16 -40.47
N THR A 362 -36.13 38.17 -41.35
CA THR A 362 -35.93 39.58 -40.93
C THR A 362 -37.22 40.19 -40.45
N VAL A 363 -37.18 40.90 -39.33
CA VAL A 363 -38.29 41.66 -38.77
C VAL A 363 -38.04 43.15 -38.96
N ASP A 364 -39.01 43.87 -39.58
CA ASP A 364 -39.00 45.35 -39.75
C ASP A 364 -40.08 45.95 -38.86
N THR A 365 -39.70 46.46 -37.73
CA THR A 365 -40.59 47.08 -36.74
C THR A 365 -41.13 48.43 -37.22
N THR A 366 -40.45 49.07 -38.19
CA THR A 366 -40.89 50.34 -38.78
C THR A 366 -41.93 50.09 -39.85
N ALA A 367 -41.73 49.16 -40.76
CA ALA A 367 -42.66 48.75 -41.79
C ALA A 367 -43.76 47.86 -41.28
N LEU A 368 -43.69 47.38 -40.05
CA LEU A 368 -44.63 46.40 -39.42
C LEU A 368 -44.73 45.11 -40.25
N THR A 369 -43.61 44.57 -40.71
CA THR A 369 -43.49 43.37 -41.55
C THR A 369 -42.41 42.44 -41.08
N PHE A 370 -42.50 41.17 -41.47
CA PHE A 370 -41.43 40.22 -41.35
C PHE A 370 -41.40 39.24 -42.50
N THR A 371 -40.27 38.64 -42.73
CA THR A 371 -40.05 37.65 -43.80
C THR A 371 -40.17 36.23 -43.29
N LEU A 372 -40.60 35.35 -44.21
CA LEU A 372 -40.67 33.90 -43.99
C LEU A 372 -39.45 33.21 -44.59
N VAL A 373 -38.82 32.38 -43.84
CA VAL A 373 -37.64 31.60 -44.27
C VAL A 373 -37.83 30.12 -43.87
N ASN A 374 -37.11 29.24 -44.58
CA ASN A 374 -36.95 27.88 -44.09
C ASN A 374 -35.80 27.84 -43.07
N GLU A 375 -35.50 26.69 -42.55
CA GLU A 375 -34.46 26.43 -41.59
C GLU A 375 -33.04 26.86 -42.12
N ALA A 376 -32.76 26.71 -43.41
CA ALA A 376 -31.55 27.15 -44.04
C ALA A 376 -31.50 28.68 -44.28
N GLY A 377 -32.44 29.46 -43.76
CA GLY A 377 -32.53 30.92 -43.96
C GLY A 377 -33.02 31.31 -45.36
N THR A 378 -33.45 30.39 -46.19
CA THR A 378 -33.91 30.67 -47.55
C THR A 378 -35.38 31.14 -47.53
N ALA A 379 -35.71 32.17 -48.25
CA ALA A 379 -37.07 32.71 -48.32
C ALA A 379 -38.11 31.67 -48.72
N VAL A 380 -39.20 31.59 -47.97
CA VAL A 380 -40.33 30.70 -48.19
C VAL A 380 -41.55 31.56 -48.52
N ASN A 381 -42.26 31.24 -49.60
CA ASN A 381 -43.41 31.97 -50.02
C ASN A 381 -44.72 31.44 -49.41
N ALA A 382 -45.57 32.34 -49.02
CA ALA A 382 -46.94 32.02 -48.62
C ALA A 382 -47.76 31.36 -49.75
N THR A 383 -48.63 30.42 -49.38
CA THR A 383 -49.42 29.59 -50.28
C THR A 383 -50.88 30.01 -50.35
N ALA A 384 -51.29 30.99 -49.57
CA ALA A 384 -52.63 31.58 -49.59
C ALA A 384 -52.59 33.09 -49.43
N ASN A 385 -53.66 33.77 -49.93
CA ASN A 385 -53.85 35.20 -49.74
C ASN A 385 -54.85 35.42 -48.59
N GLY A 386 -54.58 36.44 -47.77
CA GLY A 386 -55.59 36.94 -46.82
C GLY A 386 -55.05 37.36 -45.49
N SER A 387 -55.85 38.03 -44.71
CA SER A 387 -55.58 38.29 -43.32
C SER A 387 -55.84 37.04 -42.53
N THR A 388 -54.90 36.57 -41.80
CA THR A 388 -55.01 35.29 -41.09
C THR A 388 -54.42 35.42 -39.69
N THR A 389 -54.87 34.57 -38.80
CA THR A 389 -54.26 34.40 -37.51
C THR A 389 -53.00 33.51 -37.68
N LEU A 390 -51.90 34.03 -37.27
CA LEU A 390 -50.60 33.34 -37.31
C LEU A 390 -50.20 32.97 -35.88
N THR A 391 -49.72 31.77 -35.66
CA THR A 391 -49.20 31.32 -34.39
C THR A 391 -47.67 31.27 -34.43
N ILE A 392 -47.05 32.01 -33.53
CA ILE A 392 -45.59 32.06 -33.37
C ILE A 392 -45.20 31.21 -32.15
N GLY A 393 -44.28 30.32 -32.33
CA GLY A 393 -43.71 29.50 -31.27
C GLY A 393 -42.47 30.15 -30.70
N HIS A 394 -42.57 30.60 -29.46
CA HIS A 394 -41.44 31.23 -28.74
C HIS A 394 -40.73 30.25 -27.81
N GLY A 395 -41.37 29.13 -27.49
CA GLY A 395 -40.84 28.14 -26.56
C GLY A 395 -39.75 27.23 -27.18
N LEU A 396 -38.93 26.68 -26.33
CA LEU A 396 -37.81 25.79 -26.75
C LEU A 396 -38.30 24.58 -27.57
N ASP A 397 -39.43 23.96 -27.18
CA ASP A 397 -40.05 22.84 -27.88
C ASP A 397 -40.65 23.20 -29.22
N GLN A 398 -40.92 24.49 -29.44
CA GLN A 398 -41.48 25.01 -30.68
C GLN A 398 -40.41 25.30 -31.71
N VAL A 399 -39.19 25.62 -31.25
CA VAL A 399 -38.06 26.01 -32.13
C VAL A 399 -37.12 24.83 -32.38
N ASP A 400 -37.17 23.80 -31.59
CA ASP A 400 -36.41 22.54 -31.82
C ASP A 400 -37.12 21.69 -32.90
N VAL A 401 -36.94 22.04 -34.13
CA VAL A 401 -37.60 21.38 -35.27
C VAL A 401 -37.06 19.96 -35.58
N HIS A 402 -35.88 19.64 -35.14
CA HIS A 402 -35.29 18.35 -35.35
C HIS A 402 -35.54 17.40 -34.15
N ASN A 403 -36.19 17.89 -33.10
CA ASN A 403 -36.39 17.17 -31.83
C ASN A 403 -35.04 16.64 -31.31
N GLU A 404 -33.98 17.47 -31.35
CA GLU A 404 -32.64 17.12 -30.86
C GLU A 404 -32.59 17.08 -29.34
N LEU A 405 -33.52 17.78 -28.65
CA LEU A 405 -33.60 17.88 -27.21
C LEU A 405 -34.93 17.40 -26.67
N ASN A 406 -34.92 16.85 -25.47
CA ASN A 406 -36.11 16.62 -24.68
C ASN A 406 -36.16 17.64 -23.55
N PHE A 407 -37.33 18.23 -23.34
CA PHE A 407 -37.58 19.22 -22.28
C PHE A 407 -38.57 18.66 -21.28
N GLU A 408 -38.24 18.68 -20.02
CA GLU A 408 -39.12 18.33 -18.91
C GLU A 408 -39.15 19.48 -17.91
N VAL A 409 -40.35 19.91 -17.51
CA VAL A 409 -40.51 20.99 -16.54
C VAL A 409 -40.89 20.38 -15.19
N GLN A 410 -40.06 20.69 -14.20
CA GLN A 410 -40.27 20.28 -12.80
C GLN A 410 -40.28 21.54 -11.92
N ASP A 411 -41.48 21.99 -11.53
CA ASP A 411 -41.71 23.27 -10.83
C ASP A 411 -40.99 24.46 -11.50
N SER A 412 -40.05 25.08 -10.85
CA SER A 412 -39.29 26.24 -11.37
C SER A 412 -38.07 25.84 -12.21
N GLN A 413 -37.97 24.58 -12.63
CA GLN A 413 -36.80 24.07 -13.33
C GLN A 413 -37.17 23.45 -14.67
N ILE A 414 -36.26 23.60 -15.63
CA ILE A 414 -36.33 22.98 -16.93
C ILE A 414 -35.18 21.99 -17.04
N LEU A 415 -35.49 20.72 -17.19
CA LEU A 415 -34.57 19.65 -17.38
C LEU A 415 -34.40 19.38 -18.88
N ILE A 416 -33.19 19.43 -19.37
CA ILE A 416 -32.86 19.30 -20.78
C ILE A 416 -31.98 18.08 -20.95
N THR A 417 -32.35 17.20 -21.90
CA THR A 417 -31.54 16.04 -22.27
C THR A 417 -31.46 15.92 -23.78
N CYS A 418 -30.32 15.55 -24.31
CA CYS A 418 -30.19 15.25 -25.73
C CYS A 418 -31.05 14.03 -26.09
N ALA A 419 -31.90 14.16 -27.11
CA ALA A 419 -32.72 13.05 -27.59
C ALA A 419 -31.91 12.00 -28.33
N ASN A 420 -30.79 12.41 -28.94
CA ASN A 420 -29.83 11.54 -29.61
C ASN A 420 -28.56 11.39 -28.76
N ALA A 421 -28.18 10.14 -28.45
CA ALA A 421 -27.00 9.82 -27.66
C ALA A 421 -25.65 10.28 -28.31
N ASN A 422 -25.66 10.60 -29.61
CA ASN A 422 -24.50 11.12 -30.31
C ASN A 422 -24.43 12.65 -30.38
N ARG A 423 -25.32 13.34 -29.67
CA ARG A 423 -25.35 14.80 -29.57
C ARG A 423 -24.96 15.25 -28.18
N TYR A 424 -24.41 16.46 -28.12
CA TYR A 424 -24.11 17.11 -26.85
C TYR A 424 -24.40 18.62 -26.88
N ILE A 425 -24.61 19.17 -25.70
CA ILE A 425 -24.85 20.59 -25.51
C ILE A 425 -23.49 21.27 -25.42
N LYS A 426 -23.18 22.09 -26.44
CA LYS A 426 -21.93 22.84 -26.51
C LYS A 426 -21.95 24.04 -25.56
N SER A 427 -23.05 24.76 -25.50
CA SER A 427 -23.24 25.86 -24.56
C SER A 427 -24.72 26.08 -24.26
N ILE A 428 -24.98 26.62 -23.08
CA ILE A 428 -26.30 27.08 -22.64
C ILE A 428 -26.14 28.45 -21.99
N LEU A 429 -27.00 29.36 -22.40
CA LEU A 429 -27.11 30.69 -21.84
C LEU A 429 -28.54 30.91 -21.38
N ALA A 430 -28.72 31.16 -20.11
CA ALA A 430 -29.99 31.58 -19.50
C ALA A 430 -29.84 33.08 -19.18
N ALA A 431 -30.68 33.90 -19.75
CA ALA A 431 -30.60 35.34 -19.60
C ALA A 431 -31.94 35.95 -19.19
N ASP A 432 -31.89 37.00 -18.43
CA ASP A 432 -33.05 37.80 -18.06
C ASP A 432 -32.78 39.29 -18.29
N ALA A 433 -33.79 40.10 -18.48
CA ALA A 433 -33.67 41.53 -18.71
C ALA A 433 -33.25 42.32 -17.43
N ARG A 434 -32.98 41.65 -16.31
CA ARG A 434 -32.56 42.24 -15.01
C ARG A 434 -31.11 41.94 -14.64
N GLY A 435 -30.24 41.68 -15.64
CA GLY A 435 -28.85 41.42 -15.42
C GLY A 435 -28.50 39.97 -15.07
N ASN A 436 -29.28 39.04 -15.53
CA ASN A 436 -29.12 37.58 -15.36
C ASN A 436 -29.08 37.11 -13.90
N THR A 437 -29.92 37.76 -13.04
CA THR A 437 -30.00 37.42 -11.62
C THR A 437 -31.24 36.58 -11.26
N LEU A 438 -32.22 36.55 -12.14
CA LEU A 438 -33.53 35.90 -11.90
C LEU A 438 -33.52 34.44 -12.36
N MET A 439 -32.60 34.06 -13.24
CA MET A 439 -32.50 32.73 -13.80
C MET A 439 -31.04 32.29 -13.93
N SER A 440 -30.81 31.01 -13.86
CA SER A 440 -29.50 30.39 -14.19
C SER A 440 -29.70 29.16 -15.07
N GLY A 441 -28.71 28.89 -15.92
CA GLY A 441 -28.68 27.69 -16.76
C GLY A 441 -27.27 27.16 -16.83
N PHE A 442 -27.11 25.87 -16.69
CA PHE A 442 -25.81 25.20 -16.72
C PHE A 442 -25.92 23.81 -17.34
N SER A 443 -24.80 23.31 -17.83
CA SER A 443 -24.65 21.93 -18.25
C SER A 443 -23.56 21.27 -17.41
N ASN A 444 -22.31 21.34 -17.80
CA ASN A 444 -21.19 20.74 -17.10
C ASN A 444 -20.31 21.74 -16.33
N GLN A 445 -20.54 23.03 -16.48
CA GLN A 445 -19.72 24.05 -15.84
C GLN A 445 -20.58 25.21 -15.34
N ILE A 446 -20.16 25.81 -14.21
CA ILE A 446 -20.71 27.02 -13.63
C ILE A 446 -19.59 27.96 -13.19
N THR A 447 -19.89 29.23 -13.03
CA THR A 447 -18.95 30.22 -12.52
C THR A 447 -19.09 30.45 -11.02
N ASN A 448 -20.28 30.22 -10.47
CA ASN A 448 -20.58 30.45 -9.06
C ASN A 448 -21.57 29.41 -8.51
N ILE A 449 -21.33 28.93 -7.31
CA ILE A 449 -22.19 27.95 -6.63
C ILE A 449 -23.66 28.43 -6.47
N THR A 450 -23.90 29.73 -6.46
CA THR A 450 -25.24 30.29 -6.39
C THR A 450 -26.09 30.04 -7.64
N GLU A 451 -25.50 29.52 -8.69
CA GLU A 451 -26.20 29.07 -9.90
C GLU A 451 -26.87 27.72 -9.73
N LEU A 452 -26.52 26.95 -8.72
CA LEU A 452 -26.95 25.57 -8.49
C LEU A 452 -28.25 25.53 -7.68
N PRO A 453 -29.28 24.77 -8.16
CA PRO A 453 -30.54 24.57 -7.44
C PRO A 453 -30.41 23.48 -6.36
N SER A 454 -31.38 23.45 -5.43
CA SER A 454 -31.52 22.41 -4.43
C SER A 454 -32.22 21.13 -4.94
N PHE A 455 -32.57 21.06 -6.19
CA PHE A 455 -33.12 19.90 -6.87
C PHE A 455 -32.32 19.63 -8.14
N SER A 456 -31.88 18.41 -8.33
CA SER A 456 -31.18 17.99 -9.52
C SER A 456 -31.22 16.47 -9.66
N TRP A 457 -30.53 15.92 -10.66
CA TRP A 457 -30.36 14.49 -10.82
C TRP A 457 -29.34 13.93 -9.85
N GLU A 458 -29.67 12.82 -9.21
CA GLU A 458 -28.69 12.07 -8.42
C GLU A 458 -27.45 11.77 -9.24
N GLY A 459 -26.27 12.04 -8.69
CA GLY A 459 -24.99 11.82 -9.33
C GLY A 459 -24.61 12.87 -10.37
N TYR A 460 -25.39 13.92 -10.60
CA TYR A 460 -25.04 14.98 -11.55
C TYR A 460 -23.81 15.76 -11.06
N THR A 461 -22.79 15.84 -11.91
CA THR A 461 -21.52 16.47 -11.55
C THR A 461 -21.30 17.71 -12.41
N VAL A 462 -20.82 18.78 -11.80
CA VAL A 462 -20.51 20.06 -12.47
C VAL A 462 -19.14 20.55 -12.04
N LEU A 463 -18.42 21.18 -12.96
CA LEU A 463 -17.19 21.91 -12.67
C LEU A 463 -17.54 23.33 -12.25
N VAL A 464 -17.06 23.75 -11.10
CA VAL A 464 -17.10 25.15 -10.66
C VAL A 464 -15.79 25.81 -11.07
N ALA A 465 -15.85 26.69 -12.06
CA ALA A 465 -14.69 27.43 -12.57
C ALA A 465 -14.98 28.92 -12.55
N PRO A 466 -14.61 29.66 -11.49
CA PRO A 466 -14.82 31.10 -11.40
C PRO A 466 -14.16 31.85 -12.55
N ASP A 467 -14.73 32.99 -12.97
CA ASP A 467 -14.16 33.83 -14.04
C ASP A 467 -12.72 34.24 -13.71
N GLY A 468 -11.81 33.95 -14.64
CA GLY A 468 -10.37 34.19 -14.44
C GLY A 468 -9.66 33.14 -13.58
N ALA A 469 -10.35 32.03 -13.23
CA ALA A 469 -9.71 30.91 -12.55
C ALA A 469 -8.60 30.31 -13.42
N THR A 470 -7.50 29.99 -12.79
CA THR A 470 -6.54 29.03 -13.29
C THR A 470 -7.06 27.63 -12.97
N ASP A 471 -6.57 26.61 -13.63
CA ASP A 471 -6.95 25.22 -13.36
C ASP A 471 -6.85 24.84 -11.87
N GLN A 472 -5.97 25.53 -11.12
CA GLN A 472 -5.77 25.33 -9.68
C GLN A 472 -6.84 25.92 -8.74
N SER A 473 -7.87 26.58 -9.25
CA SER A 473 -8.94 27.18 -8.44
C SER A 473 -10.31 26.67 -8.81
N SER A 474 -10.39 25.70 -9.71
CA SER A 474 -11.62 25.00 -10.07
C SER A 474 -11.82 23.75 -9.18
N TYR A 475 -13.06 23.31 -9.05
CA TYR A 475 -13.40 22.11 -8.30
C TYR A 475 -14.71 21.50 -8.80
N TYR A 476 -14.95 20.26 -8.46
CA TYR A 476 -16.12 19.53 -8.90
C TYR A 476 -17.13 19.36 -7.78
N LEU A 477 -18.41 19.57 -8.12
CA LEU A 477 -19.54 19.30 -7.23
C LEU A 477 -20.41 18.21 -7.84
N LYS A 478 -20.81 17.25 -7.01
CA LYS A 478 -21.74 16.19 -7.33
C LYS A 478 -23.00 16.36 -6.52
N PHE A 479 -24.14 16.19 -7.15
CA PHE A 479 -25.44 16.22 -6.47
C PHE A 479 -25.73 14.90 -5.79
N ASN A 480 -26.07 14.97 -4.50
CA ASN A 480 -26.47 13.85 -3.67
C ASN A 480 -27.93 14.06 -3.23
N ALA A 481 -28.82 13.21 -3.72
CA ALA A 481 -30.23 13.29 -3.44
C ALA A 481 -30.60 12.72 -2.05
N GLU A 482 -31.53 13.33 -1.35
CA GLU A 482 -31.91 12.92 0.01
C GLU A 482 -32.66 11.57 0.07
N ASN A 483 -33.44 11.21 -0.97
CA ASN A 483 -34.35 10.08 -0.93
C ASN A 483 -34.17 9.03 -2.00
N THR A 484 -33.13 9.11 -2.81
CA THR A 484 -32.81 8.15 -3.85
C THR A 484 -31.30 8.02 -3.97
N THR A 485 -30.83 6.84 -4.34
CA THR A 485 -29.44 6.57 -4.71
C THR A 485 -29.35 6.08 -6.16
N THR A 486 -30.47 6.08 -6.86
CA THR A 486 -30.54 5.69 -8.27
C THR A 486 -30.08 6.84 -9.13
N ASN A 487 -28.96 6.67 -9.72
CA ASN A 487 -28.35 7.66 -10.58
C ASN A 487 -29.27 8.12 -11.72
N GLY A 488 -29.40 9.43 -11.85
CA GLY A 488 -30.26 10.07 -12.83
C GLY A 488 -31.69 10.31 -12.37
N ASP A 489 -32.05 9.85 -11.17
CA ASP A 489 -33.34 10.25 -10.58
C ASP A 489 -33.28 11.73 -10.19
N PHE A 490 -34.37 12.47 -10.47
CA PHE A 490 -34.51 13.87 -10.10
C PHE A 490 -35.14 13.99 -8.73
N ALA A 491 -34.46 14.63 -7.78
CA ALA A 491 -34.91 14.78 -6.41
C ALA A 491 -34.33 16.02 -5.72
N ARG A 492 -34.78 16.29 -4.50
CA ARG A 492 -34.13 17.26 -3.62
C ARG A 492 -32.87 16.69 -3.02
N GLY A 493 -31.83 17.52 -2.86
CA GLY A 493 -30.56 17.11 -2.28
C GLY A 493 -29.61 18.26 -2.04
N VAL A 494 -28.34 17.89 -1.92
CA VAL A 494 -27.23 18.82 -1.68
C VAL A 494 -26.11 18.58 -2.69
N TRP A 495 -25.38 19.62 -2.98
CA TRP A 495 -24.17 19.56 -3.79
C TRP A 495 -22.97 19.38 -2.88
N GLU A 496 -22.21 18.34 -3.11
CA GLU A 496 -21.01 18.00 -2.34
C GLU A 496 -19.79 17.94 -3.26
N GLU A 497 -18.62 18.27 -2.73
CA GLU A 497 -17.38 18.16 -3.48
C GLU A 497 -17.13 16.71 -3.89
N SER A 498 -16.62 16.51 -5.09
CA SER A 498 -16.37 15.18 -5.64
C SER A 498 -15.17 15.13 -6.58
N ALA A 499 -14.78 13.91 -6.93
CA ALA A 499 -13.79 13.70 -7.99
C ALA A 499 -14.32 14.16 -9.35
N GLY A 500 -13.42 14.67 -10.18
CA GLY A 500 -13.70 15.11 -11.54
C GLY A 500 -14.09 13.99 -12.50
N TRP A 501 -14.67 14.37 -13.63
CA TRP A 501 -15.04 13.39 -14.66
C TRP A 501 -13.85 12.63 -15.20
N GLY A 502 -14.04 11.32 -15.38
CA GLY A 502 -13.05 10.46 -16.00
C GLY A 502 -11.73 10.35 -15.27
N THR A 503 -11.67 10.88 -14.08
CA THR A 503 -10.47 10.79 -13.23
C THR A 503 -10.44 9.47 -12.51
N ARG A 504 -9.34 8.74 -12.66
CA ARG A 504 -9.13 7.50 -11.90
C ARG A 504 -8.91 7.81 -10.43
N GLY A 505 -9.56 7.06 -9.58
CA GLY A 505 -9.51 7.26 -8.15
C GLY A 505 -9.47 5.98 -7.33
N GLN A 506 -9.54 4.80 -7.95
CA GLN A 506 -9.50 3.50 -7.28
C GLN A 506 -8.17 2.82 -7.53
N TYR A 507 -7.54 2.34 -6.46
CA TYR A 507 -6.34 1.52 -6.59
C TYR A 507 -6.71 0.08 -6.96
N ASP A 508 -5.89 -0.56 -7.78
CA ASP A 508 -5.94 -2.00 -7.96
C ASP A 508 -5.54 -2.70 -6.66
N LYS A 509 -6.53 -3.22 -5.95
CA LYS A 509 -6.36 -3.88 -4.65
C LYS A 509 -5.38 -5.05 -4.68
N THR A 510 -5.16 -5.65 -5.86
CA THR A 510 -4.23 -6.78 -6.04
C THR A 510 -2.77 -6.32 -6.12
N THR A 511 -2.53 -5.03 -6.35
CA THR A 511 -1.20 -4.44 -6.41
C THR A 511 -0.81 -3.73 -5.11
N MET A 512 -1.80 -3.26 -4.35
CA MET A 512 -1.61 -2.59 -3.06
C MET A 512 -1.11 -3.55 -1.97
N PRO A 513 -0.48 -3.04 -0.89
CA PRO A 513 -0.09 -3.86 0.25
C PRO A 513 -1.22 -4.74 0.77
N HIS A 514 -0.87 -5.95 1.16
CA HIS A 514 -1.79 -6.93 1.74
C HIS A 514 -1.55 -7.06 3.24
N ALA A 515 -2.41 -7.79 3.92
CA ALA A 515 -2.22 -8.09 5.33
C ALA A 515 -2.32 -9.57 5.66
N PHE A 516 -1.48 -9.99 6.61
CA PHE A 516 -1.81 -11.12 7.47
C PHE A 516 -2.75 -10.61 8.54
N VAL A 517 -3.96 -11.16 8.54
CA VAL A 517 -4.99 -10.78 9.50
C VAL A 517 -5.08 -11.87 10.55
N HIS A 518 -4.80 -11.48 11.79
CA HIS A 518 -4.93 -12.35 12.96
C HIS A 518 -6.38 -12.33 13.46
N TYR A 519 -6.95 -13.51 13.75
CA TYR A 519 -8.30 -13.62 14.27
C TYR A 519 -8.48 -14.90 15.07
N ARG A 520 -9.58 -14.97 15.82
CA ARG A 520 -10.05 -16.20 16.48
C ARG A 520 -11.31 -16.69 15.79
N ASN A 521 -11.32 -17.96 15.40
CA ASN A 521 -12.50 -18.58 14.81
C ASN A 521 -13.52 -19.00 15.87
N ASP A 522 -14.68 -19.53 15.43
CA ASP A 522 -15.78 -19.98 16.30
C ASP A 522 -15.39 -21.04 17.34
N ASN A 523 -14.33 -21.77 17.08
CA ASN A 523 -13.79 -22.77 18.02
C ASN A 523 -12.76 -22.16 19.00
N GLY A 524 -12.56 -20.84 18.97
CA GLY A 524 -11.60 -20.14 19.81
C GLY A 524 -10.14 -20.35 19.40
N LEU A 525 -9.88 -20.96 18.24
CA LEU A 525 -8.54 -21.17 17.72
C LEU A 525 -8.03 -19.91 17.05
N THR A 526 -6.81 -19.54 17.37
CA THR A 526 -6.09 -18.46 16.72
C THR A 526 -5.71 -18.85 15.30
N ARG A 527 -6.01 -18.00 14.34
CA ARG A 527 -5.74 -18.20 12.92
C ARG A 527 -5.23 -16.94 12.25
N PHE A 528 -4.65 -17.13 11.09
CA PHE A 528 -4.26 -16.08 10.16
C PHE A 528 -4.90 -16.29 8.79
N THR A 529 -5.30 -15.21 8.14
CA THR A 529 -5.63 -15.20 6.72
C THR A 529 -4.78 -14.15 6.03
N PHE A 530 -4.45 -14.34 4.77
CA PHE A 530 -3.74 -13.37 3.95
C PHE A 530 -4.70 -12.72 2.96
N GLN A 531 -4.97 -11.44 3.11
CA GLN A 531 -6.01 -10.74 2.38
C GLN A 531 -5.52 -9.39 1.83
N PRO A 532 -5.99 -8.99 0.63
CA PRO A 532 -5.90 -7.60 0.20
C PRO A 532 -6.85 -6.74 1.06
N PHE A 533 -6.53 -5.49 1.25
CA PHE A 533 -7.44 -4.52 1.84
C PHE A 533 -8.54 -4.14 0.83
N SER A 534 -9.58 -4.97 0.76
CA SER A 534 -10.60 -4.94 -0.30
C SER A 534 -11.89 -4.20 0.07
N GLY A 535 -12.10 -3.91 1.35
CA GLY A 535 -13.39 -3.43 1.86
C GLY A 535 -14.47 -4.53 1.92
N THR A 536 -14.09 -5.79 1.74
CA THR A 536 -15.01 -6.94 1.76
C THR A 536 -14.66 -7.84 2.94
N ALA A 537 -15.65 -8.22 3.73
CA ALA A 537 -15.44 -9.10 4.87
C ALA A 537 -14.92 -10.49 4.43
N TYR A 538 -13.98 -11.03 5.18
CA TYR A 538 -13.52 -12.42 5.06
C TYR A 538 -14.32 -13.31 6.01
N THR A 539 -14.73 -14.49 5.53
CA THR A 539 -15.53 -15.43 6.32
C THR A 539 -14.82 -16.77 6.48
N ASP A 540 -14.68 -17.24 7.73
CA ASP A 540 -14.19 -18.57 8.10
C ASP A 540 -15.24 -19.27 8.97
N GLY A 541 -16.03 -20.18 8.38
CA GLY A 541 -17.20 -20.77 9.04
C GLY A 541 -18.30 -19.73 9.28
N SER A 542 -18.70 -19.51 10.53
CA SER A 542 -19.61 -18.44 10.94
C SER A 542 -18.91 -17.17 11.41
N THR A 543 -17.57 -17.19 11.55
CA THR A 543 -16.77 -16.01 11.89
C THR A 543 -16.61 -15.11 10.67
N SER A 544 -17.06 -13.85 10.78
CA SER A 544 -16.87 -12.81 9.77
C SER A 544 -15.89 -11.77 10.31
N ILE A 545 -14.92 -11.39 9.47
CA ILE A 545 -13.87 -10.43 9.80
C ILE A 545 -13.94 -9.32 8.77
N ASP A 546 -14.18 -8.10 9.24
CA ASP A 546 -14.20 -6.93 8.36
C ASP A 546 -12.77 -6.60 7.92
N ILE A 547 -12.56 -6.62 6.61
CA ILE A 547 -11.31 -6.20 6.00
C ILE A 547 -11.50 -4.77 5.49
N PRO A 548 -10.78 -3.78 6.03
CA PRO A 548 -10.84 -2.42 5.53
C PRO A 548 -10.53 -2.33 4.04
N GLY A 549 -11.06 -1.32 3.37
CA GLY A 549 -10.75 -1.02 1.96
C GLY A 549 -9.95 0.26 1.83
N TRP A 550 -9.12 0.34 0.79
CA TRP A 550 -8.50 1.60 0.40
C TRP A 550 -9.59 2.59 -0.02
N ILE A 551 -9.48 3.81 0.45
CA ILE A 551 -10.41 4.89 0.13
C ILE A 551 -10.14 5.37 -1.29
N ASN A 552 -11.22 5.59 -2.04
CA ASN A 552 -11.16 6.13 -3.39
C ASN A 552 -10.93 7.65 -3.35
N ARG A 553 -10.54 8.25 -4.48
CA ARG A 553 -10.44 9.70 -4.64
C ARG A 553 -11.74 10.38 -4.23
N LEU A 554 -11.64 11.40 -3.40
CA LEU A 554 -12.78 12.10 -2.84
C LEU A 554 -13.09 13.39 -3.58
N ALA A 555 -12.07 14.11 -4.07
CA ALA A 555 -12.22 15.41 -4.67
C ALA A 555 -11.20 15.65 -5.81
N GLY A 556 -11.42 16.69 -6.60
CA GLY A 556 -10.51 17.17 -7.64
C GLY A 556 -10.30 16.20 -8.80
N ASP A 557 -9.41 16.55 -9.69
CA ASP A 557 -8.98 15.70 -10.80
C ASP A 557 -7.46 15.46 -10.80
N ALA A 558 -6.92 14.95 -11.89
CA ALA A 558 -5.50 14.62 -11.95
C ALA A 558 -4.60 15.87 -12.07
N ASP A 559 -5.13 16.99 -12.60
CA ASP A 559 -4.39 18.23 -12.81
C ASP A 559 -4.33 19.06 -11.52
N GLU A 560 -5.44 19.12 -10.77
CA GLU A 560 -5.54 19.89 -9.51
C GLU A 560 -4.99 19.12 -8.32
N MET A 561 -5.29 17.82 -8.25
CA MET A 561 -4.88 16.93 -7.17
C MET A 561 -4.25 15.67 -7.76
N PRO A 562 -2.96 15.68 -8.06
CA PRO A 562 -2.27 14.51 -8.59
C PRO A 562 -2.42 13.32 -7.64
N GLY A 563 -2.39 12.12 -8.17
CA GLY A 563 -2.44 10.89 -7.38
C GLY A 563 -1.22 10.76 -6.47
N PRO A 564 -1.30 9.94 -5.40
CA PRO A 564 -0.17 9.68 -4.53
C PRO A 564 1.02 9.14 -5.32
N SER A 565 2.24 9.59 -4.97
CA SER A 565 3.48 9.27 -5.68
C SER A 565 3.85 7.78 -5.70
N PHE A 566 3.19 6.94 -4.91
CA PHE A 566 3.40 5.49 -4.97
C PHE A 566 2.69 4.82 -6.15
N VAL A 567 1.72 5.47 -6.79
CA VAL A 567 1.06 4.94 -8.00
C VAL A 567 2.06 4.93 -9.15
N GLU A 568 2.05 3.86 -9.94
CA GLU A 568 3.05 3.56 -10.98
C GLU A 568 4.48 3.31 -10.45
N ASN A 569 4.65 3.22 -9.13
CA ASN A 569 5.89 2.90 -8.45
C ASN A 569 5.73 1.69 -7.52
N THR A 570 6.85 1.26 -6.92
CA THR A 570 6.86 0.21 -5.90
C THR A 570 6.92 0.82 -4.51
N ILE A 571 6.34 0.16 -3.51
CA ILE A 571 6.45 0.54 -2.11
C ILE A 571 7.62 -0.21 -1.49
N ASN A 572 8.67 0.52 -1.10
CA ASN A 572 9.92 -0.04 -0.60
C ASN A 572 9.90 -0.31 0.92
N ASP A 573 9.12 0.44 1.69
CA ASP A 573 8.93 0.20 3.13
C ASP A 573 7.57 0.72 3.61
N ILE A 574 7.10 0.17 4.73
CA ILE A 574 5.85 0.54 5.41
C ILE A 574 6.18 0.94 6.85
N VAL A 575 5.59 2.04 7.31
CA VAL A 575 5.80 2.57 8.66
C VAL A 575 4.52 3.18 9.22
N PHE A 576 4.38 3.16 10.55
CA PHE A 576 3.38 3.98 11.23
C PHE A 576 4.07 5.16 11.90
N PHE A 577 3.59 6.37 11.64
CA PHE A 577 4.15 7.57 12.19
C PHE A 577 3.08 8.64 12.45
N LYS A 578 3.06 9.22 13.64
CA LYS A 578 2.13 10.31 14.02
C LYS A 578 0.66 9.98 13.68
N ASN A 579 0.21 8.77 14.02
CA ASN A 579 -1.15 8.26 13.74
C ASN A 579 -1.51 8.19 12.24
N ARG A 580 -0.52 7.96 11.38
CA ARG A 580 -0.64 7.82 9.93
C ARG A 580 0.04 6.54 9.48
N LEU A 581 -0.53 5.86 8.51
CA LEU A 581 0.15 4.80 7.77
C LEU A 581 1.05 5.46 6.72
N GLY A 582 2.31 5.08 6.67
CA GLY A 582 3.28 5.67 5.76
C GLY A 582 3.89 4.66 4.80
N PHE A 583 4.13 5.10 3.58
CA PHE A 583 4.84 4.38 2.54
C PHE A 583 6.09 5.15 2.12
N VAL A 584 7.10 4.39 1.74
CA VAL A 584 8.30 4.91 1.09
C VAL A 584 8.30 4.38 -0.34
N SER A 585 8.31 5.27 -1.32
CA SER A 585 8.20 4.90 -2.74
C SER A 585 9.04 5.85 -3.60
N GLY A 586 9.96 5.29 -4.38
CA GLY A 586 10.89 6.12 -5.15
C GLY A 586 11.67 7.08 -4.26
N GLU A 587 11.59 8.38 -4.53
CA GLU A 587 12.19 9.45 -3.73
C GLU A 587 11.22 10.05 -2.70
N ASN A 588 9.99 9.50 -2.58
CA ASN A 588 8.92 10.09 -1.80
C ASN A 588 8.64 9.32 -0.50
N VAL A 589 8.20 10.06 0.50
CA VAL A 589 7.56 9.56 1.71
C VAL A 589 6.10 10.02 1.70
N ILE A 590 5.19 9.06 1.71
CA ILE A 590 3.75 9.29 1.59
C ILE A 590 3.07 8.80 2.86
N LEU A 591 2.35 9.69 3.55
CA LEU A 591 1.63 9.36 4.77
C LEU A 591 0.13 9.51 4.53
N SER A 592 -0.66 8.58 5.07
CA SER A 592 -2.12 8.61 5.00
C SER A 592 -2.70 9.81 5.76
N GLU A 593 -3.97 10.04 5.60
CA GLU A 593 -4.75 10.91 6.48
C GLU A 593 -4.59 10.50 7.96
N ALA A 594 -4.54 11.48 8.85
CA ALA A 594 -4.38 11.24 10.29
C ALA A 594 -5.60 10.49 10.86
N GLY A 595 -5.37 9.28 11.38
CA GLY A 595 -6.44 8.42 11.91
C GLY A 595 -7.24 7.64 10.86
N ALA A 596 -7.08 7.95 9.56
CA ALA A 596 -7.69 7.21 8.45
C ALA A 596 -6.59 6.53 7.61
N TYR A 597 -6.09 5.40 8.10
CA TYR A 597 -4.90 4.71 7.58
C TYR A 597 -5.00 4.23 6.14
N TYR A 598 -6.21 4.14 5.60
CA TYR A 598 -6.49 3.65 4.25
C TYR A 598 -6.81 4.78 3.27
N ASN A 599 -6.74 6.04 3.71
CA ASN A 599 -6.95 7.22 2.88
C ASN A 599 -5.63 7.91 2.54
N PHE A 600 -5.31 7.99 1.24
CA PHE A 600 -4.17 8.72 0.69
C PHE A 600 -4.61 9.84 -0.27
N TRP A 601 -5.90 10.18 -0.25
CA TRP A 601 -6.47 11.28 -1.02
C TRP A 601 -6.81 12.43 -0.10
N GLN A 602 -6.56 13.64 -0.56
CA GLN A 602 -7.03 14.85 0.11
C GLN A 602 -8.57 14.87 0.14
N GLN A 603 -9.12 15.49 1.15
CA GLN A 603 -10.58 15.53 1.32
C GLN A 603 -11.22 16.60 0.45
N SER A 604 -10.51 17.68 0.12
CA SER A 604 -11.02 18.81 -0.64
C SER A 604 -9.95 19.39 -1.57
N ALA A 605 -10.34 19.80 -2.76
CA ALA A 605 -9.50 20.55 -3.69
C ALA A 605 -9.42 22.03 -3.31
N LEU A 606 -10.35 22.52 -2.49
CA LEU A 606 -10.44 23.93 -2.11
C LEU A 606 -9.50 24.31 -0.97
N GLN A 607 -9.25 23.42 -0.05
CA GLN A 607 -8.38 23.70 1.11
C GLN A 607 -7.68 22.44 1.61
N VAL A 608 -6.43 22.61 1.99
CA VAL A 608 -5.66 21.59 2.70
C VAL A 608 -5.97 21.68 4.18
N VAL A 609 -6.31 20.55 4.81
CA VAL A 609 -6.54 20.48 6.25
C VAL A 609 -5.39 19.73 6.93
N ASP A 610 -5.20 19.98 8.24
CA ASP A 610 -4.10 19.40 9.02
C ASP A 610 -4.07 17.87 9.01
N SER A 611 -5.23 17.24 8.85
CA SER A 611 -5.37 15.78 8.79
C SER A 611 -5.04 15.18 7.43
N ASP A 612 -5.03 15.95 6.35
CA ASP A 612 -4.84 15.44 4.99
C ASP A 612 -3.56 14.62 4.83
N PRO A 613 -3.52 13.73 3.84
CA PRO A 613 -2.32 12.97 3.48
C PRO A 613 -1.13 13.87 3.18
N ILE A 614 0.06 13.37 3.45
CA ILE A 614 1.33 14.06 3.22
C ILE A 614 2.09 13.29 2.14
N ASP A 615 2.53 13.95 1.09
CA ASP A 615 3.39 13.38 0.05
C ASP A 615 4.55 14.33 -0.20
N LEU A 616 5.76 13.93 0.20
CA LEU A 616 6.95 14.77 0.16
C LEU A 616 8.13 14.05 -0.46
N THR A 617 8.84 14.77 -1.31
CA THR A 617 10.04 14.28 -1.99
C THR A 617 11.31 14.58 -1.19
N ALA A 618 12.18 13.59 -1.06
CA ALA A 618 13.51 13.76 -0.47
C ALA A 618 14.47 14.36 -1.52
N VAL A 619 14.66 15.67 -1.47
CA VAL A 619 15.48 16.38 -2.44
C VAL A 619 16.97 16.24 -2.13
N SER A 620 17.74 15.74 -3.09
CA SER A 620 19.21 15.70 -3.05
C SER A 620 19.80 16.02 -4.44
N ASN A 621 21.14 16.19 -4.50
CA ASN A 621 21.81 16.39 -5.79
C ASN A 621 21.85 15.12 -6.64
N ASP A 622 21.72 13.97 -5.99
CA ASP A 622 21.74 12.64 -6.59
C ASP A 622 20.37 11.99 -6.41
N VAL A 623 20.01 11.03 -7.25
CA VAL A 623 18.77 10.29 -7.14
C VAL A 623 18.71 9.57 -5.79
N ALA A 624 17.74 9.94 -4.94
CA ALA A 624 17.65 9.46 -3.56
C ALA A 624 16.52 8.45 -3.39
N VAL A 625 16.63 7.28 -4.06
CA VAL A 625 15.64 6.21 -3.86
C VAL A 625 15.63 5.79 -2.40
N LEU A 626 14.51 6.02 -1.74
CA LEU A 626 14.30 5.69 -0.34
C LEU A 626 13.99 4.20 -0.19
N ASN A 627 14.73 3.52 0.69
CA ASN A 627 14.57 2.08 0.94
C ASN A 627 13.89 1.78 2.28
N TYR A 628 14.14 2.61 3.30
CA TYR A 628 13.64 2.36 4.65
C TYR A 628 13.21 3.65 5.34
N ALA A 629 12.22 3.50 6.22
CA ALA A 629 11.80 4.53 7.14
C ALA A 629 11.80 3.99 8.57
N LEU A 630 12.37 4.74 9.52
CA LEU A 630 12.46 4.35 10.90
C LEU A 630 12.04 5.50 11.81
N GLN A 631 11.08 5.25 12.69
CA GLN A 631 10.67 6.26 13.66
C GLN A 631 11.73 6.40 14.75
N GLN A 632 12.19 7.62 14.96
CA GLN A 632 13.05 7.99 16.09
C GLN A 632 12.47 9.18 16.84
N GLN A 633 12.01 8.97 18.07
CA GLN A 633 11.32 9.99 18.85
C GLN A 633 10.14 10.60 18.06
N ASP A 634 10.21 11.90 17.75
CA ASP A 634 9.17 12.66 17.05
C ASP A 634 9.43 12.82 15.55
N GLU A 635 10.49 12.23 15.04
CA GLU A 635 10.93 12.34 13.65
C GLU A 635 10.92 10.97 12.98
N LEU A 636 10.79 10.97 11.66
CA LEU A 636 10.95 9.78 10.83
C LEU A 636 12.27 9.90 10.08
N ILE A 637 13.18 8.98 10.31
CA ILE A 637 14.45 8.91 9.60
C ILE A 637 14.25 8.08 8.34
N LEU A 638 14.63 8.63 7.20
CA LEU A 638 14.51 8.02 5.89
C LEU A 638 15.90 7.66 5.37
N PHE A 639 16.03 6.46 4.85
CA PHE A 639 17.30 5.94 4.35
C PHE A 639 17.22 5.69 2.85
N SER A 640 18.11 6.33 2.10
CA SER A 640 18.43 5.97 0.73
C SER A 640 19.80 5.28 0.67
N ASN A 641 20.19 4.81 -0.51
CA ASN A 641 21.48 4.17 -0.69
C ASN A 641 22.66 5.08 -0.30
N GLU A 642 22.57 6.38 -0.57
CA GLU A 642 23.70 7.30 -0.42
C GLU A 642 23.44 8.42 0.58
N ASN A 643 22.17 8.65 0.95
CA ASN A 643 21.78 9.77 1.80
C ASN A 643 20.81 9.33 2.88
N GLN A 644 20.82 10.04 4.00
CA GLN A 644 19.85 9.88 5.06
C GLN A 644 19.14 11.22 5.29
N PHE A 645 17.82 11.14 5.42
CA PHE A 645 16.95 12.29 5.60
C PHE A 645 16.14 12.14 6.88
N ARG A 646 15.57 13.25 7.33
CA ARG A 646 14.55 13.26 8.37
C ARG A 646 13.29 13.92 7.87
N LEU A 647 12.15 13.36 8.23
CA LEU A 647 10.85 13.99 8.12
C LEU A 647 10.46 14.52 9.49
N TYR A 648 10.17 15.79 9.57
CA TYR A 648 9.92 16.51 10.82
C TYR A 648 8.96 17.68 10.63
N SER A 649 8.44 18.24 11.68
CA SER A 649 7.79 19.56 11.73
C SER A 649 8.56 20.48 12.66
N GLY A 650 8.33 21.79 12.54
CA GLY A 650 8.92 22.77 13.45
C GLY A 650 8.54 22.53 14.92
N ASP A 651 9.33 23.08 15.86
CA ASP A 651 9.05 22.96 17.28
C ASP A 651 7.71 23.64 17.63
N ASN A 652 6.87 22.94 18.41
CA ASN A 652 5.52 23.37 18.83
C ASN A 652 4.51 23.63 17.68
N VAL A 653 4.71 23.01 16.53
CA VAL A 653 3.80 23.11 15.40
C VAL A 653 3.15 21.75 15.16
N THR A 654 1.85 21.75 14.87
CA THR A 654 1.13 20.52 14.50
C THR A 654 1.75 19.92 13.24
N PHE A 655 1.95 18.62 13.24
CA PHE A 655 2.44 17.91 12.08
C PHE A 655 1.32 17.77 11.04
N SER A 656 1.43 18.50 9.95
CA SER A 656 0.43 18.62 8.88
C SER A 656 1.10 18.68 7.51
N PRO A 657 0.35 18.57 6.40
CA PRO A 657 0.90 18.73 5.06
C PRO A 657 1.67 20.05 4.85
N GLU A 658 1.21 21.14 5.45
CA GLU A 658 1.83 22.46 5.33
C GLU A 658 3.11 22.63 6.17
N THR A 659 3.22 21.89 7.27
CA THR A 659 4.32 22.06 8.24
C THR A 659 5.37 20.96 8.16
N ALA A 660 5.05 19.85 7.53
CA ALA A 660 5.98 18.74 7.33
C ALA A 660 7.10 19.13 6.38
N SER A 661 8.31 18.73 6.72
CA SER A 661 9.50 19.01 5.91
C SER A 661 10.45 17.84 5.90
N VAL A 662 11.09 17.62 4.74
CA VAL A 662 12.15 16.61 4.59
C VAL A 662 13.49 17.34 4.49
N GLY A 663 14.43 16.98 5.38
CA GLY A 663 15.77 17.55 5.40
C GLY A 663 16.84 16.46 5.41
N ARG A 664 17.94 16.67 4.65
CA ARG A 664 19.08 15.74 4.63
C ARG A 664 19.87 15.84 5.93
N ILE A 665 20.20 14.69 6.54
CA ILE A 665 21.01 14.57 7.75
C ILE A 665 22.47 14.28 7.43
N SER A 666 22.70 13.30 6.54
CA SER A 666 24.05 12.85 6.18
C SER A 666 24.09 12.27 4.78
N SER A 667 25.31 12.06 4.29
CA SER A 667 25.59 11.44 2.97
C SER A 667 26.56 10.29 3.20
N ILE A 668 26.03 9.15 3.64
CA ILE A 668 26.79 7.92 3.88
C ILE A 668 26.17 6.83 3.04
N THR A 669 26.98 6.14 2.25
CA THR A 669 26.54 5.00 1.43
C THR A 669 26.20 3.82 2.34
N MET A 670 24.92 3.47 2.39
CA MET A 670 24.42 2.37 3.21
C MET A 670 24.33 1.06 2.42
N GLU A 671 24.51 -0.06 3.08
CA GLU A 671 24.15 -1.37 2.54
C GLU A 671 22.63 -1.55 2.63
N SER A 672 21.95 -1.53 1.47
CA SER A 672 20.47 -1.45 1.40
C SER A 672 19.76 -2.80 1.63
N ASP A 673 20.50 -3.91 1.73
CA ASP A 673 19.93 -5.25 1.87
C ASP A 673 19.35 -5.48 3.27
N VAL A 674 19.74 -4.69 4.25
CA VAL A 674 19.36 -4.83 5.65
C VAL A 674 18.73 -3.56 6.19
N ARG A 675 17.60 -3.71 6.88
CA ARG A 675 16.90 -2.61 7.54
C ARG A 675 17.75 -2.04 8.67
N PRO A 676 17.90 -0.71 8.77
CA PRO A 676 18.47 -0.06 9.95
C PRO A 676 17.69 -0.38 11.23
N GLU A 677 18.37 -0.42 12.37
CA GLU A 677 17.76 -0.75 13.66
C GLU A 677 17.94 0.35 14.69
N GLN A 678 16.92 0.53 15.53
CA GLN A 678 16.98 1.50 16.63
C GLN A 678 17.49 0.82 17.90
N VAL A 679 18.59 1.34 18.43
CA VAL A 679 19.25 0.90 19.65
C VAL A 679 19.24 2.01 20.70
N GLY A 680 18.24 2.03 21.54
CA GLY A 680 18.05 3.14 22.49
C GLY A 680 17.85 4.49 21.77
N PRO A 681 18.69 5.50 22.04
CA PRO A 681 18.61 6.79 21.37
C PRO A 681 19.29 6.83 20.00
N GLN A 682 19.93 5.74 19.59
CA GLN A 682 20.72 5.64 18.36
C GLN A 682 19.98 4.87 17.29
N VAL A 683 20.25 5.21 16.04
CA VAL A 683 19.90 4.41 14.87
C VAL A 683 21.19 3.85 14.28
N ILE A 684 21.23 2.54 14.13
CA ILE A 684 22.39 1.81 13.60
C ILE A 684 22.05 1.31 12.21
N PHE A 685 22.97 1.50 11.28
CA PHE A 685 22.83 1.05 9.89
C PHE A 685 24.15 0.52 9.35
N PRO A 686 24.13 -0.49 8.47
CA PRO A 686 25.33 -1.09 7.90
C PRO A 686 25.89 -0.26 6.75
N VAL A 687 27.22 -0.22 6.67
CA VAL A 687 28.00 0.44 5.63
C VAL A 687 29.03 -0.54 5.08
N LYS A 688 29.11 -0.65 3.77
CA LYS A 688 30.05 -1.57 3.12
C LYS A 688 31.47 -1.00 3.11
N GLU A 689 32.40 -1.67 3.76
CA GLU A 689 33.80 -1.28 3.85
C GLU A 689 34.72 -2.35 3.19
N GLY A 690 34.64 -2.44 1.86
CA GLY A 690 35.39 -3.44 1.10
C GLY A 690 34.86 -4.86 1.29
N ASP A 691 35.65 -5.75 1.92
CA ASP A 691 35.23 -7.12 2.24
C ASP A 691 34.58 -7.26 3.63
N PHE A 692 34.39 -6.15 4.32
CA PHE A 692 33.80 -6.09 5.65
C PHE A 692 32.63 -5.12 5.68
N THR A 693 31.82 -5.23 6.72
CA THR A 693 30.75 -4.29 7.01
C THR A 693 31.08 -3.48 8.26
N GLY A 694 31.06 -2.15 8.12
CA GLY A 694 31.06 -1.21 9.22
C GLY A 694 29.64 -0.94 9.70
N LEU A 695 29.43 -0.75 10.99
CA LEU A 695 28.17 -0.29 11.55
C LEU A 695 28.31 1.16 11.99
N HIS A 696 27.50 2.01 11.37
CA HIS A 696 27.43 3.43 11.65
C HIS A 696 26.20 3.76 12.48
N THR A 697 26.25 4.83 13.23
CA THR A 697 25.13 5.29 14.06
C THR A 697 24.91 6.77 13.94
N PHE A 698 23.65 7.18 14.07
CA PHE A 698 23.27 8.56 14.35
C PHE A 698 22.89 8.70 15.80
N ILE A 699 23.31 9.82 16.41
CA ILE A 699 22.80 10.28 17.69
C ILE A 699 22.09 11.59 17.41
N THR A 700 20.80 11.65 17.63
CA THR A 700 20.08 12.92 17.66
C THR A 700 20.41 13.61 18.98
N THR A 701 21.21 14.66 18.92
CA THR A 701 21.47 15.54 20.07
C THR A 701 20.39 16.59 20.20
N ASP A 702 20.18 17.02 21.44
CA ASP A 702 19.10 17.87 21.91
C ASP A 702 18.79 19.12 21.04
N ARG A 703 17.51 19.43 20.88
CA ARG A 703 16.90 20.41 19.98
C ARG A 703 17.20 21.90 20.27
N THR A 704 18.11 22.25 21.20
CA THR A 704 18.22 23.62 21.72
C THR A 704 18.92 24.63 20.81
N VAL A 705 19.47 24.22 19.68
CA VAL A 705 20.08 25.14 18.71
C VAL A 705 19.81 24.68 17.29
N GLY A 706 18.80 25.17 16.69
CA GLY A 706 18.34 25.28 15.28
C GLY A 706 18.96 24.51 14.12
N ILE A 707 20.03 23.75 14.25
CA ILE A 707 20.62 22.90 13.20
C ILE A 707 21.31 21.73 13.90
N ASN A 708 20.57 20.65 14.13
CA ASN A 708 21.18 19.41 14.57
C ASN A 708 21.62 18.60 13.35
N LEU A 709 22.86 18.76 12.96
CA LEU A 709 23.56 17.80 12.15
C LEU A 709 23.71 16.54 13.02
N GLY A 710 23.10 15.43 12.59
CA GLY A 710 23.29 14.15 13.25
C GLY A 710 24.78 13.84 13.34
N GLN A 711 25.29 13.67 14.54
CA GLN A 711 26.67 13.20 14.71
C GLN A 711 26.67 11.70 14.34
N THR A 712 27.41 11.39 13.31
CA THR A 712 27.66 10.00 12.94
C THR A 712 28.88 9.48 13.67
N ALA A 713 28.79 8.27 14.20
CA ALA A 713 29.92 7.56 14.79
C ALA A 713 29.99 6.14 14.23
N VAL A 714 31.18 5.59 14.20
CA VAL A 714 31.42 4.22 13.76
C VAL A 714 31.52 3.32 14.98
N ILE A 715 30.56 2.45 15.23
CA ILE A 715 30.58 1.56 16.39
C ILE A 715 31.53 0.37 16.21
N THR A 716 31.92 0.08 14.97
CA THR A 716 32.94 -0.93 14.63
C THR A 716 34.36 -0.38 14.56
N GLU A 717 34.61 0.86 14.98
CA GLU A 717 35.95 1.51 14.92
C GLU A 717 37.09 0.66 15.57
N THR A 718 36.78 -0.04 16.65
CA THR A 718 37.71 -0.93 17.32
C THR A 718 37.92 -2.27 16.63
N VAL A 719 37.02 -2.61 15.71
CA VAL A 719 36.98 -3.92 15.00
C VAL A 719 36.70 -3.76 13.50
N PRO A 720 37.51 -2.98 12.76
CA PRO A 720 37.18 -2.59 11.38
C PRO A 720 37.21 -3.76 10.38
N LYS A 721 37.74 -4.92 10.74
CA LYS A 721 37.82 -6.13 9.90
C LYS A 721 37.20 -7.33 10.61
N TYR A 722 36.07 -7.11 11.30
CA TYR A 722 35.49 -8.15 12.13
C TYR A 722 34.28 -8.80 11.51
N ILE A 723 33.35 -7.98 11.02
CA ILE A 723 32.07 -8.43 10.46
C ILE A 723 32.26 -8.57 8.94
N PRO A 724 32.13 -9.75 8.35
CA PRO A 724 32.22 -9.92 6.89
C PRO A 724 31.09 -9.16 6.19
N LYS A 725 31.29 -8.84 4.92
CA LYS A 725 30.28 -8.21 4.06
C LYS A 725 29.02 -9.07 3.92
N ASN A 726 28.01 -8.54 3.25
CA ASN A 726 26.75 -9.21 2.96
C ASN A 726 25.97 -9.59 4.23
N ILE A 727 25.69 -8.59 5.07
CA ILE A 727 24.82 -8.79 6.24
C ILE A 727 23.42 -9.18 5.76
N ASP A 728 22.83 -10.19 6.40
CA ASP A 728 21.46 -10.66 6.13
C ASP A 728 20.46 -10.25 7.23
N SER A 729 20.94 -10.00 8.46
CA SER A 729 20.06 -9.65 9.58
C SER A 729 20.79 -8.82 10.63
N LEU A 730 20.10 -7.83 11.16
CA LEU A 730 20.44 -7.12 12.40
C LEU A 730 19.31 -7.37 13.40
N ALA A 731 19.65 -7.89 14.57
CA ALA A 731 18.69 -8.15 15.64
C ALA A 731 19.06 -7.37 16.90
N VAL A 732 18.07 -6.74 17.55
CA VAL A 732 18.31 -5.89 18.70
C VAL A 732 17.47 -6.29 19.89
N SER A 733 18.12 -6.56 21.04
CA SER A 733 17.45 -6.58 22.33
C SER A 733 17.68 -5.26 23.06
N ARG A 734 16.60 -4.45 23.17
CA ARG A 734 16.67 -3.18 23.88
C ARG A 734 16.78 -3.38 25.40
N THR A 735 16.17 -4.43 25.91
CA THR A 735 16.14 -4.77 27.34
C THR A 735 17.49 -5.28 27.83
N ASP A 736 18.10 -6.21 27.08
CA ASP A 736 19.34 -6.88 27.47
C ASP A 736 20.58 -6.23 26.84
N GLN A 737 20.36 -5.20 26.01
CA GLN A 737 21.43 -4.36 25.44
C GLN A 737 22.38 -5.13 24.51
N TYR A 738 21.80 -5.93 23.64
CA TYR A 738 22.49 -6.64 22.58
C TYR A 738 22.08 -6.14 21.19
N LEU A 739 23.07 -6.07 20.30
CA LEU A 739 22.84 -6.06 18.86
C LEU A 739 23.58 -7.27 18.29
N VAL A 740 22.93 -8.00 17.41
CA VAL A 740 23.50 -9.19 16.75
C VAL A 740 23.43 -8.98 15.25
N ALA A 741 24.59 -9.13 14.58
CA ALA A 741 24.69 -9.11 13.13
C ALA A 741 24.96 -10.51 12.61
N LEU A 742 24.23 -10.91 11.57
CA LEU A 742 24.42 -12.15 10.81
C LEU A 742 24.90 -11.80 9.41
N SER A 743 26.05 -12.35 9.01
CA SER A 743 26.56 -12.23 7.65
C SER A 743 26.36 -13.53 6.87
N ARG A 744 25.97 -13.40 5.61
CA ARG A 744 25.87 -14.54 4.68
C ARG A 744 27.21 -15.19 4.37
N ASP A 745 28.28 -14.41 4.40
CA ASP A 745 29.63 -14.88 4.07
C ASP A 745 30.25 -15.66 5.24
N ASP A 746 29.67 -15.61 6.45
CA ASP A 746 30.09 -16.34 7.65
C ASP A 746 28.82 -16.72 8.47
N ASN A 747 27.98 -17.57 7.86
CA ASN A 747 26.67 -17.92 8.39
C ASN A 747 26.67 -19.03 9.47
N ASP A 748 27.84 -19.52 9.86
CA ASP A 748 28.03 -20.38 11.04
C ASP A 748 28.35 -19.57 12.31
N ALA A 749 28.25 -18.25 12.23
CA ALA A 749 28.57 -17.36 13.34
C ALA A 749 27.62 -16.14 13.45
N LEU A 750 27.55 -15.62 14.66
CA LEU A 750 26.86 -14.36 14.98
C LEU A 750 27.86 -13.36 15.56
N TYR A 751 27.83 -12.14 15.05
CA TYR A 751 28.64 -11.02 15.53
C TYR A 751 27.85 -10.21 16.52
N VAL A 752 28.28 -10.24 17.75
CA VAL A 752 27.50 -9.71 18.88
C VAL A 752 28.12 -8.44 19.40
N TYR A 753 27.34 -7.40 19.46
CA TYR A 753 27.69 -6.14 20.09
C TYR A 753 26.90 -5.97 21.39
N GLN A 754 27.62 -5.92 22.51
CA GLN A 754 27.04 -5.70 23.82
C GLN A 754 27.36 -4.28 24.25
N PHE A 755 26.31 -3.52 24.62
CA PHE A 755 26.44 -2.09 24.91
C PHE A 755 25.77 -1.71 26.22
N PHE A 756 26.26 -0.65 26.84
CA PHE A 756 25.63 -0.07 28.01
C PHE A 756 25.77 1.45 27.99
N TRP A 757 24.64 2.13 28.05
CA TRP A 757 24.58 3.58 28.13
C TRP A 757 24.20 4.03 29.53
N GLU A 758 25.00 4.91 30.12
CA GLU A 758 24.74 5.56 31.41
C GLU A 758 24.31 6.99 31.16
N ALA A 759 23.15 7.38 31.75
CA ALA A 759 22.72 8.77 31.81
C ALA A 759 23.35 9.43 33.02
N SER A 760 24.21 10.40 32.80
CA SER A 760 24.86 11.17 33.89
C SER A 760 24.87 12.64 33.52
N GLY A 761 24.28 13.48 34.37
CA GLY A 761 24.32 14.93 34.22
C GLY A 761 23.68 15.50 32.96
N GLY A 762 22.70 14.80 32.38
CA GLY A 762 22.02 15.22 31.13
C GLY A 762 22.71 14.76 29.84
N SER A 763 23.81 14.00 29.93
CA SER A 763 24.50 13.37 28.79
C SER A 763 24.45 11.85 28.88
N LEU A 764 24.34 11.19 27.70
CA LEU A 764 24.45 9.76 27.60
C LEU A 764 25.90 9.37 27.29
N THR A 765 26.50 8.57 28.18
CA THR A 765 27.86 8.05 27.98
C THR A 765 27.83 6.56 27.72
N ASN A 766 28.46 6.11 26.65
CA ASN A 766 28.65 4.69 26.38
C ASN A 766 29.72 4.12 27.34
N ARG A 767 29.31 3.31 28.29
CA ARG A 767 30.19 2.64 29.26
C ARG A 767 30.71 1.29 28.80
N GLN A 768 29.95 0.65 27.93
CA GLN A 768 30.35 -0.63 27.33
C GLN A 768 30.12 -0.61 25.83
N ASN A 769 31.14 -0.99 25.10
CA ASN A 769 31.19 -1.16 23.66
C ASN A 769 31.99 -2.43 23.39
N ALA A 770 31.35 -3.58 23.53
CA ALA A 770 32.03 -4.87 23.52
C ALA A 770 31.59 -5.73 22.35
N TRP A 771 32.49 -5.96 21.43
CA TRP A 771 32.31 -6.87 20.32
C TRP A 771 32.82 -8.26 20.64
N HIS A 772 32.07 -9.31 20.30
CA HIS A 772 32.44 -10.71 20.39
C HIS A 772 31.73 -11.55 19.35
N LYS A 773 32.15 -12.79 19.16
CA LYS A 773 31.63 -13.71 18.15
C LYS A 773 31.01 -14.94 18.85
N TRP A 774 29.85 -15.35 18.43
CA TRP A 774 29.26 -16.63 18.78
C TRP A 774 29.35 -17.57 17.58
N THR A 775 30.01 -18.69 17.72
CA THR A 775 30.24 -19.67 16.66
C THR A 775 29.35 -20.89 16.85
N PHE A 776 28.89 -21.45 15.76
CA PHE A 776 28.02 -22.59 15.69
C PHE A 776 28.51 -23.57 14.62
N PRO A 777 29.63 -24.30 14.89
CA PRO A 777 30.28 -25.13 13.87
C PRO A 777 29.32 -26.17 13.27
N ASN A 778 29.40 -26.39 11.95
CA ASN A 778 28.57 -27.32 11.18
C ASN A 778 27.06 -26.97 11.14
N LYS A 779 26.72 -25.71 11.34
CA LYS A 779 25.36 -25.20 11.28
C LYS A 779 25.35 -23.96 10.39
N GLN A 780 24.25 -23.72 9.68
CA GLN A 780 24.06 -22.50 8.91
C GLN A 780 22.88 -21.72 9.49
N ILE A 781 23.12 -20.48 9.82
CA ILE A 781 22.09 -19.59 10.36
C ILE A 781 21.62 -18.72 9.20
N HIS A 782 20.32 -18.69 8.98
CA HIS A 782 19.70 -17.95 7.89
C HIS A 782 18.93 -16.71 8.33
N TRP A 783 18.55 -16.65 9.61
CA TRP A 783 17.86 -15.51 10.20
C TRP A 783 18.04 -15.51 11.71
N CYS A 784 18.02 -14.33 12.32
CA CYS A 784 17.93 -14.18 13.78
C CYS A 784 17.18 -12.88 14.14
N ASP A 785 16.44 -12.94 15.26
CA ASP A 785 15.78 -11.77 15.88
C ASP A 785 15.47 -12.03 17.35
N PHE A 786 15.22 -10.96 18.11
CA PHE A 786 14.90 -11.05 19.52
C PHE A 786 13.39 -11.04 19.76
N ILE A 787 12.95 -11.98 20.63
CA ILE A 787 11.65 -11.91 21.27
C ILE A 787 11.92 -11.78 22.78
N GLU A 788 11.71 -10.59 23.31
CA GLU A 788 12.11 -10.21 24.66
C GLU A 788 13.60 -10.56 24.90
N GLY A 789 14.01 -11.16 25.94
CA GLY A 789 15.41 -11.51 26.22
C GLY A 789 15.93 -12.77 25.50
N THR A 790 15.21 -13.33 24.54
CA THR A 790 15.61 -14.53 23.80
C THR A 790 15.92 -14.22 22.35
N LEU A 791 17.14 -14.55 21.89
CA LEU A 791 17.50 -14.52 20.49
C LEU A 791 17.01 -15.80 19.81
N PHE A 792 16.04 -15.66 18.92
CA PHE A 792 15.63 -16.75 18.03
C PHE A 792 16.42 -16.73 16.74
N LYS A 793 16.70 -17.91 16.20
CA LYS A 793 17.45 -18.08 14.95
C LYS A 793 16.87 -19.23 14.14
N LEU A 794 16.83 -19.07 12.82
CA LEU A 794 16.53 -20.15 11.87
C LEU A 794 17.85 -20.82 11.48
N VAL A 795 17.95 -22.10 11.77
CA VAL A 795 19.20 -22.87 11.62
C VAL A 795 18.97 -24.05 10.71
N GLU A 796 19.89 -24.24 9.77
CA GLU A 796 19.99 -25.42 8.92
C GLU A 796 21.02 -26.38 9.45
N TYR A 797 20.68 -27.65 9.43
CA TYR A 797 21.56 -28.78 9.73
C TYR A 797 21.65 -29.68 8.51
N ASP A 798 22.87 -29.94 8.03
CA ASP A 798 23.09 -30.95 7.01
C ASP A 798 23.03 -32.34 7.63
N ASN A 799 22.01 -33.10 7.21
CA ASN A 799 21.85 -34.50 7.58
C ASN A 799 22.19 -35.40 6.39
N SER A 800 23.49 -35.63 6.15
CA SER A 800 23.96 -36.49 5.07
C SER A 800 23.40 -36.12 3.69
N GLY A 801 23.41 -34.83 3.37
CA GLY A 801 22.92 -34.28 2.12
C GLY A 801 21.41 -33.96 2.12
N THR A 802 20.75 -34.04 3.27
CA THR A 802 19.37 -33.56 3.46
C THR A 802 19.37 -32.47 4.49
N ALA A 803 18.94 -31.26 4.09
CA ALA A 803 18.83 -30.13 5.00
C ALA A 803 17.61 -30.27 5.92
N GLU A 804 17.80 -30.05 7.20
CA GLU A 804 16.76 -29.96 8.22
C GLU A 804 16.77 -28.55 8.83
N TYR A 805 15.61 -27.89 8.96
CA TYR A 805 15.51 -26.51 9.44
C TYR A 805 14.83 -26.44 10.78
N TYR A 806 15.43 -25.73 11.73
CA TYR A 806 14.95 -25.55 13.09
C TYR A 806 14.88 -24.09 13.49
N LEU A 807 13.84 -23.71 14.20
CA LEU A 807 13.82 -22.51 15.00
C LEU A 807 14.44 -22.83 16.35
N GLU A 808 15.54 -22.17 16.69
CA GLU A 808 16.24 -22.32 17.97
C GLU A 808 16.27 -21.00 18.73
N GLY A 809 16.24 -21.07 20.05
CA GLY A 809 16.35 -19.91 20.94
C GLY A 809 17.65 -19.94 21.76
N ILE A 810 18.22 -18.77 22.01
CA ILE A 810 19.31 -18.54 22.96
C ILE A 810 18.83 -17.49 23.96
N ASN A 811 18.81 -17.83 25.26
CA ASN A 811 18.53 -16.82 26.26
C ASN A 811 19.71 -15.84 26.39
N ALA A 812 19.50 -14.59 26.03
CA ALA A 812 20.50 -13.52 26.14
C ALA A 812 20.33 -12.75 27.46
N SER A 813 19.24 -12.95 28.19
CA SER A 813 19.03 -12.34 29.48
C SER A 813 20.02 -12.90 30.53
N ARG A 814 20.05 -12.24 31.68
CA ARG A 814 20.98 -12.63 32.75
C ARG A 814 20.78 -14.08 33.15
N PRO A 815 21.88 -14.82 33.44
CA PRO A 815 21.76 -16.21 33.83
C PRO A 815 20.94 -16.36 35.12
N PRO A 816 20.27 -17.55 35.31
CA PRO A 816 19.51 -17.81 36.53
C PRO A 816 20.38 -17.67 37.76
N GLN A 817 19.79 -17.31 38.91
CA GLN A 817 20.47 -17.09 40.19
C GLN A 817 21.21 -18.33 40.70
N ASN A 818 20.84 -19.55 40.21
CA ASN A 818 21.50 -20.76 40.63
C ASN A 818 22.52 -21.22 39.55
N PRO A 819 23.83 -20.97 39.73
CA PRO A 819 24.86 -21.33 38.80
C PRO A 819 25.01 -22.87 38.63
N ASN A 820 24.48 -23.67 39.55
CA ASN A 820 24.53 -25.14 39.47
C ASN A 820 23.54 -25.70 38.45
N GLN A 821 22.58 -24.93 38.01
CA GLN A 821 21.62 -25.32 36.96
C GLN A 821 22.00 -24.80 35.57
N LEU A 822 23.21 -24.25 35.42
CA LEU A 822 23.65 -23.67 34.15
C LEU A 822 24.27 -24.73 33.24
N PHE A 823 23.51 -25.11 32.19
CA PHE A 823 24.02 -25.99 31.12
C PHE A 823 24.42 -25.17 29.92
N LEU A 824 25.68 -25.28 29.52
CA LEU A 824 26.30 -24.46 28.44
C LEU A 824 26.42 -25.28 27.15
N LEU A 825 25.45 -26.13 26.88
CA LEU A 825 25.38 -26.96 25.70
C LEU A 825 24.53 -26.30 24.63
N ASP A 826 24.93 -26.40 23.40
CA ASP A 826 24.07 -26.04 22.27
C ASP A 826 23.09 -27.15 21.94
N ARG A 827 21.97 -26.77 21.30
CA ARG A 827 20.91 -27.68 20.89
C ARG A 827 20.43 -28.55 22.07
N GLN A 828 20.36 -27.95 23.23
CA GLN A 828 20.06 -28.71 24.47
C GLN A 828 18.58 -29.07 24.59
N LEU A 829 18.34 -30.27 25.08
CA LEU A 829 17.03 -30.76 25.47
C LEU A 829 17.09 -31.37 26.88
N SER A 830 15.97 -31.30 27.59
CA SER A 830 15.78 -32.00 28.87
C SER A 830 14.88 -33.20 28.69
N SER A 831 15.21 -34.33 29.31
CA SER A 831 14.32 -35.49 29.33
C SER A 831 13.06 -35.29 30.14
N SER A 832 13.02 -34.32 31.03
CA SER A 832 11.85 -33.97 31.83
C SER A 832 10.87 -33.04 31.11
N ILE A 833 11.21 -32.56 29.91
CA ILE A 833 10.41 -31.59 29.17
C ILE A 833 10.07 -32.14 27.79
N THR A 834 8.80 -32.12 27.45
CA THR A 834 8.34 -32.39 26.10
C THR A 834 8.34 -31.08 25.32
N THR A 835 9.12 -31.04 24.26
CA THR A 835 9.13 -29.90 23.34
C THR A 835 8.26 -30.17 22.11
N ASP A 836 7.99 -29.17 21.32
CA ASP A 836 7.21 -29.32 20.08
C ASP A 836 7.93 -30.16 19.01
N ILE A 837 9.25 -30.34 19.13
CA ILE A 837 9.99 -31.27 18.28
C ILE A 837 9.93 -32.72 18.77
N GLY A 838 9.38 -32.97 19.94
CA GLY A 838 9.23 -34.28 20.57
C GLY A 838 9.90 -34.40 21.95
N ALA A 839 9.81 -35.54 22.52
CA ALA A 839 10.41 -35.88 23.83
C ALA A 839 11.63 -36.77 23.64
N VAL A 840 12.58 -36.68 24.59
CA VAL A 840 13.64 -37.67 24.73
C VAL A 840 13.03 -38.91 25.37
N THR A 841 13.27 -40.09 24.82
CA THR A 841 12.76 -41.35 25.32
C THR A 841 13.90 -42.32 25.67
N PHE A 842 13.62 -43.17 26.64
CA PHE A 842 14.58 -44.17 27.16
C PHE A 842 14.02 -45.58 26.98
N SER A 843 14.89 -46.48 26.60
CA SER A 843 14.60 -47.91 26.57
C SER A 843 15.72 -48.65 27.28
N TYR A 844 15.41 -49.24 28.47
CA TYR A 844 16.35 -49.99 29.23
C TYR A 844 16.29 -51.49 28.92
N ASP A 845 17.44 -52.09 28.65
CA ASP A 845 17.61 -53.50 28.42
C ASP A 845 18.27 -54.14 29.65
N ALA A 846 17.49 -54.88 30.42
CA ALA A 846 17.97 -55.59 31.63
C ALA A 846 18.97 -56.71 31.32
N GLY A 847 18.97 -57.26 30.09
CA GLY A 847 19.90 -58.34 29.71
C GLY A 847 21.32 -57.84 29.50
N THR A 848 21.48 -56.62 29.01
CA THR A 848 22.79 -55.94 28.82
C THR A 848 23.06 -54.92 29.90
N ASN A 849 22.11 -54.63 30.77
CA ASN A 849 22.16 -53.53 31.75
C ASN A 849 22.49 -52.20 31.15
N LYS A 850 21.96 -51.92 29.94
CA LYS A 850 22.19 -50.66 29.19
C LYS A 850 20.90 -49.96 28.86
N THR A 851 20.99 -48.64 28.77
CA THR A 851 19.88 -47.80 28.34
C THR A 851 20.14 -47.23 26.94
N THR A 852 19.18 -47.37 26.05
CA THR A 852 19.15 -46.68 24.77
C THR A 852 18.38 -45.35 24.93
N VAL A 853 18.97 -44.27 24.48
CA VAL A 853 18.39 -42.94 24.45
C VAL A 853 17.95 -42.64 23.02
N THR A 854 16.70 -42.17 22.85
CA THR A 854 16.22 -41.69 21.56
C THR A 854 15.90 -40.19 21.66
N LEU A 855 16.56 -39.41 20.82
CA LEU A 855 16.39 -37.96 20.70
C LEU A 855 15.35 -37.63 19.61
N PRO A 856 14.59 -36.53 19.73
CA PRO A 856 13.67 -36.08 18.72
C PRO A 856 14.37 -35.39 17.54
N TYR A 857 15.67 -35.30 17.55
CA TYR A 857 16.50 -34.77 16.50
C TYR A 857 17.73 -35.65 16.24
N ARG A 858 18.42 -35.42 15.13
CA ARG A 858 19.64 -36.16 14.78
C ARG A 858 20.88 -35.44 15.34
N THR A 859 21.85 -36.19 15.79
CA THR A 859 23.15 -35.69 16.22
C THR A 859 23.96 -35.17 15.05
N VAL A 860 24.65 -34.03 15.19
CA VAL A 860 25.45 -33.42 14.13
C VAL A 860 26.94 -33.68 14.33
N ASN A 861 27.40 -33.58 15.56
CA ASN A 861 28.82 -33.74 15.86
C ASN A 861 29.02 -34.73 17.03
N THR A 862 29.84 -35.79 16.79
CA THR A 862 30.04 -36.85 17.77
C THR A 862 31.02 -36.51 18.88
N SER A 863 31.99 -35.64 18.63
CA SER A 863 33.07 -35.32 19.56
C SER A 863 32.68 -34.33 20.67
N GLN A 864 31.54 -33.64 20.47
CA GLN A 864 31.11 -32.56 21.36
C GLN A 864 29.73 -32.82 22.04
N PHE A 865 29.14 -33.96 21.81
CA PHE A 865 27.82 -34.29 22.40
C PHE A 865 27.99 -34.72 23.87
N ALA A 866 27.17 -34.11 24.73
CA ALA A 866 27.21 -34.38 26.17
C ALA A 866 25.83 -34.79 26.72
N VAL A 867 25.84 -35.62 27.72
CA VAL A 867 24.65 -36.03 28.48
C VAL A 867 24.92 -35.79 29.96
N ILE A 868 24.17 -34.87 30.56
CA ILE A 868 24.39 -34.44 31.94
C ILE A 868 23.16 -34.74 32.80
N LYS A 869 23.32 -35.36 33.95
CA LYS A 869 22.24 -35.57 34.93
C LYS A 869 21.86 -34.23 35.54
N SER A 870 20.57 -33.90 35.45
CA SER A 870 19.98 -32.75 36.13
C SER A 870 19.02 -33.26 37.19
N ASP A 871 19.41 -33.25 38.44
CA ASP A 871 18.52 -33.57 39.56
C ASP A 871 17.99 -32.25 40.16
N ALA A 872 16.69 -32.02 39.98
CA ALA A 872 16.02 -30.84 40.51
C ALA A 872 15.73 -30.91 42.00
N SER A 873 15.94 -32.06 42.61
CA SER A 873 15.55 -32.30 44.00
C SER A 873 16.64 -31.91 45.03
N ASP A 874 17.86 -31.71 44.63
CA ASP A 874 18.92 -31.30 45.54
C ASP A 874 19.49 -29.92 45.21
N ALA A 875 19.03 -28.90 45.92
CA ALA A 875 19.44 -27.53 45.77
C ALA A 875 20.88 -27.25 46.28
N THR A 876 21.53 -28.21 46.96
CA THR A 876 22.80 -27.99 47.64
C THR A 876 24.01 -28.60 46.94
N GLU A 877 23.86 -29.71 46.19
CA GLU A 877 24.88 -30.28 45.31
C GLU A 877 24.25 -31.16 44.22
N PRO A 878 23.97 -30.63 43.05
CA PRO A 878 23.60 -31.48 41.90
C PRO A 878 24.79 -32.37 41.58
N GLU A 879 24.67 -33.67 41.85
CA GLU A 879 25.61 -34.64 41.32
C GLU A 879 25.60 -34.60 39.80
N LYS A 880 26.53 -33.83 39.21
CA LYS A 880 26.80 -33.84 37.78
C LYS A 880 27.38 -35.20 37.41
N ARG A 881 26.51 -36.16 37.18
CA ARG A 881 26.92 -37.45 36.62
C ARG A 881 26.87 -37.36 35.11
N TRP A 882 28.02 -37.63 34.50
CA TRP A 882 28.10 -37.79 33.06
C TRP A 882 27.70 -39.23 32.74
N ILE A 883 26.71 -39.35 31.81
CA ILE A 883 26.59 -40.62 31.09
C ILE A 883 27.63 -40.61 30.00
N VAL A 884 28.54 -41.52 30.06
CA VAL A 884 29.52 -41.73 29.00
C VAL A 884 28.82 -42.42 27.86
N ALA A 885 28.63 -41.71 26.75
CA ALA A 885 28.31 -42.30 25.46
C ALA A 885 29.42 -41.93 24.52
N ASN A 886 30.39 -42.86 24.34
CA ASN A 886 31.52 -42.68 23.44
C ASN A 886 31.08 -43.04 22.01
N ASN A 887 31.61 -42.33 21.04
CA ASN A 887 31.42 -42.63 19.63
C ASN A 887 29.98 -42.61 19.11
N ILE A 888 29.18 -41.66 19.56
CA ILE A 888 27.85 -41.43 18.97
C ILE A 888 28.10 -40.99 17.52
N ALA A 889 27.55 -41.70 16.57
CA ALA A 889 27.71 -41.33 15.15
C ALA A 889 26.91 -40.07 14.84
N ALA A 890 27.38 -39.25 13.92
CA ALA A 890 26.63 -38.15 13.36
C ALA A 890 25.40 -38.66 12.57
N GLY A 891 24.30 -37.94 12.57
CA GLY A 891 23.08 -38.26 11.82
C GLY A 891 22.20 -39.34 12.47
N VAL A 892 22.47 -39.78 13.71
CA VAL A 892 21.65 -40.76 14.41
C VAL A 892 20.63 -40.09 15.34
N THR A 893 19.45 -40.67 15.48
CA THR A 893 18.42 -40.24 16.44
C THR A 893 18.48 -41.05 17.74
N SER A 894 19.18 -42.19 17.80
CA SER A 894 19.29 -43.00 19.02
C SER A 894 20.69 -43.53 19.19
N PHE A 895 21.09 -43.69 20.44
CA PHE A 895 22.36 -44.29 20.84
C PHE A 895 22.22 -45.06 22.14
N VAL A 896 23.11 -46.01 22.33
CA VAL A 896 23.20 -46.79 23.57
C VAL A 896 24.22 -46.15 24.50
N CYS A 897 23.86 -45.94 25.75
CA CYS A 897 24.79 -45.42 26.77
C CYS A 897 25.85 -46.46 27.07
N ASP A 898 27.12 -46.04 27.16
CA ASP A 898 28.21 -46.94 27.57
C ASP A 898 28.16 -47.22 29.07
N SER A 899 27.67 -46.27 29.85
CA SER A 899 27.41 -46.44 31.28
C SER A 899 26.32 -47.49 31.51
N LEU A 900 26.53 -48.38 32.49
CA LEU A 900 25.59 -49.42 32.86
C LEU A 900 24.50 -48.86 33.81
N GLY A 901 23.26 -49.22 33.58
CA GLY A 901 22.12 -48.91 34.44
C GLY A 901 20.88 -48.44 33.69
N ASP A 902 19.80 -48.34 34.45
CA ASP A 902 18.53 -47.75 34.00
C ASP A 902 18.53 -46.25 34.26
N PHE A 903 18.50 -45.46 33.16
CA PHE A 903 18.50 -44.00 33.26
C PHE A 903 17.11 -43.38 33.03
N SER A 904 16.09 -44.19 32.87
CA SER A 904 14.70 -43.74 32.63
C SER A 904 14.09 -42.95 33.81
N ASN A 905 14.62 -43.14 35.00
CA ASN A 905 14.05 -42.60 36.24
C ASN A 905 14.73 -41.29 36.72
N SER A 906 15.58 -40.71 35.93
CA SER A 906 16.28 -39.46 36.24
C SER A 906 16.12 -38.41 35.18
N SER A 907 16.25 -37.15 35.58
CA SER A 907 16.23 -36.04 34.63
C SER A 907 17.61 -35.81 34.04
N TRP A 908 17.68 -35.72 32.72
CA TRP A 908 18.90 -35.55 31.95
C TRP A 908 18.80 -34.38 31.01
N VAL A 909 19.93 -33.70 30.79
CA VAL A 909 20.09 -32.66 29.76
C VAL A 909 21.05 -33.18 28.70
N PHE A 910 20.64 -33.10 27.45
CA PHE A 910 21.36 -33.53 26.25
C PHE A 910 21.71 -32.32 25.43
N GLY A 911 22.88 -32.35 24.78
CA GLY A 911 23.27 -31.27 23.87
C GLY A 911 24.68 -31.46 23.32
N GLU A 912 25.06 -30.53 22.45
CA GLU A 912 26.37 -30.43 21.76
C GLU A 912 27.28 -29.41 22.39
#